data_ecdc750a7ca14bf5f62ddb8c77329093
#
_entry.id   ecdc750a7ca14bf5f62ddb8c77329093
#
_cell.length_a   1.000
_cell.length_b   1.000
_cell.length_c   1.000
_cell.angle_alpha   90.00
_cell.angle_beta   90.00
_cell.angle_gamma   90.00
#
_symmetry.space_group_name_H-M   'P 1'
#
loop_
_entity.id
_entity.type
_entity.pdbx_description
1 polymer ?
#
loop_
_entity_poly.entity_id
_entity_poly.type
_entity_poly.pdbx_seq_one_letter_code
_entity_poly.pdbx_strand_id
1 'polypeptide(L)'
;MVRCAAIILTLLLSVQVLLLGQEPPMMEVVKNSEGTEFWMCFMNNFRDQVDNTRARAQGLKLQLFITSSYDAKVTIEIDGIGYKNTIDIRANTVIPIQLPGRAELSQTETPERLAVHITADTAIAVYGLNSRYQTTDTFMGLPITALGTVYRVMGYTKLASDLLSHFSIVATEDGTTVTITPTTATGSGRPKDRPFTVQLRQGDVYTVSALWQSIGPCDLTGTLVMANKPVAVFSGHQCAYVPPKVKSCNHLIEQLPPVTAMGKHYYLGQLKERSKYTFRVVASEDQTRVFKNSKLVAVLKAGEFYEELNVTDHIQVTADKPILVAQFAQGFENGDNVGDPMMILVSPTQQFMNNYRFATPINGEWHHYINVVAPTESIKDVRLNGRRVESSLFKRLGDSRYSIAQVQIPYGTHVIRSEEPFGLYSYGFGYGKDAYDAYGNMAGQSFIELAEIPDSLAPMADGRSRRDDFEVVVRDDRTFDRGLQTVTVVESLYLDADVPKIERGSPLVVLRIRPAVSGRSGRVVLNVVDVAGNTAEYTVCYVFDSRSERYVYVLSTGRDTECVSEDGWLVGAFAVAASHTRMDLEGTSTGELQGQQSFGQAEGYGTGGGIFVGRRVSPSVIFSGRLSLTTMGGSLLSADSTTSAVYDPAGDQQIIYQEGTLLSISAPYLRVGLAAQWFPLRYFYLTAGAQLAMPLGSAVHVRRSILRPTNFDFTSGGQEQTTNPTSLSSLEMLGFEVMGGLGFSYPVSYRVSVFLENTYTHRFNSLASDVTWTTDAIGVNVGAIWRF
;
A
#
# COMPACT_ATOMS: atom_id res chain seq x y z
N MET A 1 30.92 -19.74 30.80
CA MET A 1 29.73 -20.23 30.05
C MET A 1 28.45 -20.10 30.87
N VAL A 2 28.38 -20.48 32.15
CA VAL A 2 27.11 -20.40 32.93
C VAL A 2 26.59 -18.95 33.15
N ARG A 3 27.46 -17.93 33.27
CA ARG A 3 27.03 -16.53 33.45
C ARG A 3 26.51 -15.85 32.18
N CYS A 4 26.96 -16.24 30.99
CA CYS A 4 26.44 -15.73 29.73
C CYS A 4 25.08 -16.35 29.39
N ALA A 5 24.84 -17.62 29.72
CA ALA A 5 23.55 -18.27 29.51
C ALA A 5 22.42 -17.66 30.36
N ALA A 6 22.75 -17.25 31.60
CA ALA A 6 21.80 -16.60 32.50
C ALA A 6 21.37 -15.21 32.01
N ILE A 7 22.27 -14.42 31.42
CA ILE A 7 21.97 -13.10 30.88
C ILE A 7 21.12 -13.20 29.61
N ILE A 8 21.38 -14.19 28.78
CA ILE A 8 20.56 -14.43 27.55
C ILE A 8 19.18 -14.94 27.93
N LEU A 9 19.04 -15.78 28.93
CA LEU A 9 17.75 -16.28 29.40
C LEU A 9 16.92 -15.16 30.07
N THR A 10 17.57 -14.24 30.79
CA THR A 10 16.90 -13.08 31.40
C THR A 10 16.47 -12.06 30.35
N LEU A 11 17.24 -11.85 29.29
CA LEU A 11 16.88 -11.02 28.15
C LEU A 11 15.74 -11.65 27.33
N LEU A 12 15.72 -12.95 27.12
CA LEU A 12 14.63 -13.65 26.45
C LEU A 12 13.33 -13.65 27.28
N LEU A 13 13.40 -13.77 28.59
CA LEU A 13 12.24 -13.66 29.49
C LEU A 13 11.71 -12.22 29.59
N SER A 14 12.58 -11.19 29.56
CA SER A 14 12.13 -9.79 29.53
C SER A 14 11.48 -9.39 28.20
N VAL A 15 11.91 -9.97 27.07
CA VAL A 15 11.26 -9.79 25.76
C VAL A 15 9.90 -10.51 25.71
N GLN A 16 9.76 -11.69 26.34
CA GLN A 16 8.45 -12.37 26.43
C GLN A 16 7.45 -11.64 27.33
N VAL A 17 7.90 -11.00 28.42
CA VAL A 17 7.01 -10.20 29.30
C VAL A 17 6.61 -8.89 28.64
N LEU A 18 7.45 -8.29 27.77
CA LEU A 18 7.07 -7.12 26.96
C LEU A 18 6.09 -7.46 25.82
N LEU A 19 6.10 -8.71 25.33
CA LEU A 19 5.15 -9.18 24.31
C LEU A 19 3.80 -9.65 24.89
N LEU A 20 3.75 -9.97 26.18
CA LEU A 20 2.51 -10.40 26.87
C LEU A 20 1.72 -9.24 27.48
N GLY A 21 2.23 -8.01 27.45
CA GLY A 21 1.59 -6.81 27.99
C GLY A 21 1.00 -5.85 26.93
N GLN A 22 1.11 -6.14 25.66
CA GLN A 22 0.30 -5.46 24.64
C GLN A 22 -1.02 -6.23 24.54
N GLU A 23 -2.09 -5.67 25.11
CA GLU A 23 -3.43 -6.01 24.65
C GLU A 23 -3.40 -5.94 23.13
N PRO A 24 -3.94 -6.94 22.41
CA PRO A 24 -4.08 -6.82 20.96
C PRO A 24 -4.79 -5.48 20.73
N PRO A 25 -4.34 -4.63 19.79
CA PRO A 25 -5.04 -3.39 19.50
C PRO A 25 -6.49 -3.79 19.32
N MET A 26 -7.40 -3.20 20.13
CA MET A 26 -8.83 -3.39 19.94
C MET A 26 -9.03 -3.12 18.45
N MET A 27 -9.42 -4.14 17.68
CA MET A 27 -9.80 -3.94 16.29
C MET A 27 -10.94 -2.94 16.38
N GLU A 28 -10.65 -1.70 16.06
CA GLU A 28 -11.63 -0.65 15.91
C GLU A 28 -12.66 -1.21 14.94
N VAL A 29 -13.90 -1.40 15.41
CA VAL A 29 -14.98 -1.92 14.58
C VAL A 29 -15.17 -0.87 13.49
N VAL A 30 -14.63 -1.13 12.31
CA VAL A 30 -14.73 -0.22 11.18
C VAL A 30 -16.21 -0.02 10.89
N LYS A 31 -16.72 1.16 11.22
CA LYS A 31 -18.10 1.55 10.91
C LYS A 31 -18.25 1.53 9.40
N ASN A 32 -19.19 0.77 8.90
CA ASN A 32 -19.48 0.67 7.48
C ASN A 32 -20.98 0.76 7.22
N SER A 33 -21.41 0.54 6.01
CA SER A 33 -22.79 0.59 5.58
C SER A 33 -23.65 -0.60 6.01
N GLU A 34 -23.10 -1.59 6.71
CA GLU A 34 -23.85 -2.68 7.33
C GLU A 34 -24.02 -2.40 8.83
N GLY A 35 -25.19 -2.75 9.39
CA GLY A 35 -25.46 -2.53 10.81
C GLY A 35 -26.72 -3.26 11.27
N THR A 36 -27.09 -3.03 12.53
CA THR A 36 -28.25 -3.68 13.17
C THR A 36 -29.42 -2.75 13.40
N GLU A 37 -29.25 -1.44 13.14
CA GLU A 37 -30.33 -0.45 13.35
C GLU A 37 -30.23 0.66 12.29
N PHE A 38 -31.37 0.99 11.67
CA PHE A 38 -31.50 2.01 10.63
C PHE A 38 -32.74 2.87 10.85
N TRP A 39 -32.62 4.17 10.53
CA TRP A 39 -33.68 5.12 10.49
C TRP A 39 -33.77 5.75 9.11
N MET A 40 -34.83 5.45 8.38
CA MET A 40 -34.99 5.82 6.97
C MET A 40 -36.31 6.59 6.75
N CYS A 41 -36.44 7.23 5.61
CA CYS A 41 -37.69 7.80 5.16
C CYS A 41 -37.85 7.72 3.65
N PHE A 42 -39.06 7.85 3.15
CA PHE A 42 -39.39 7.91 1.73
C PHE A 42 -39.90 9.30 1.38
N MET A 43 -39.04 10.07 0.70
CA MET A 43 -39.37 11.43 0.29
C MET A 43 -40.43 11.41 -0.80
N ASN A 44 -41.16 12.54 -0.94
CA ASN A 44 -42.23 12.70 -1.92
C ASN A 44 -41.70 12.57 -3.36
N ASN A 45 -42.26 11.59 -4.09
CA ASN A 45 -42.02 11.40 -5.52
C ASN A 45 -43.09 12.11 -6.38
N PHE A 46 -42.76 12.39 -7.62
CA PHE A 46 -43.63 13.06 -8.56
C PHE A 46 -44.97 12.34 -8.72
N ARG A 47 -46.05 13.10 -8.59
CA ARG A 47 -47.42 12.62 -8.82
C ARG A 47 -47.90 13.22 -10.11
N ASP A 48 -47.94 12.43 -11.16
CA ASP A 48 -48.57 12.88 -12.41
C ASP A 48 -50.04 13.20 -12.16
N GLN A 49 -50.41 14.46 -12.38
CA GLN A 49 -51.79 14.91 -12.26
C GLN A 49 -52.64 14.62 -13.50
N VAL A 50 -51.99 14.21 -14.60
CA VAL A 50 -52.65 13.83 -15.84
C VAL A 50 -53.31 12.47 -15.67
N ASP A 51 -54.49 12.29 -16.24
CA ASP A 51 -55.29 11.06 -16.22
C ASP A 51 -54.61 9.94 -17.06
N ASN A 52 -53.45 9.51 -16.65
CA ASN A 52 -52.68 8.46 -17.28
C ASN A 52 -53.04 7.12 -16.68
N THR A 53 -53.78 6.30 -17.42
CA THR A 53 -54.20 4.94 -17.02
C THR A 53 -53.03 4.03 -16.65
N ARG A 54 -51.86 4.23 -17.28
CA ARG A 54 -50.65 3.51 -16.92
C ARG A 54 -50.06 3.96 -15.57
N ALA A 55 -50.06 5.27 -15.30
CA ALA A 55 -49.60 5.81 -14.01
C ALA A 55 -50.47 5.32 -12.85
N ARG A 56 -51.79 5.17 -13.08
CA ARG A 56 -52.70 4.57 -12.10
C ARG A 56 -52.46 3.08 -11.89
N ALA A 57 -52.14 2.33 -12.94
CA ALA A 57 -51.89 0.89 -12.88
C ALA A 57 -50.54 0.56 -12.23
N GLN A 58 -49.55 1.43 -12.32
CA GLN A 58 -48.24 1.29 -11.72
C GLN A 58 -48.06 2.15 -10.44
N GLY A 59 -49.03 2.24 -9.58
CA GLY A 59 -49.08 3.10 -8.38
C GLY A 59 -47.76 3.13 -7.62
N LEU A 60 -47.68 4.00 -6.60
CA LEU A 60 -46.50 4.15 -5.75
C LEU A 60 -46.03 2.80 -5.17
N LYS A 61 -44.77 2.50 -5.37
CA LYS A 61 -44.07 1.35 -4.77
C LYS A 61 -42.97 1.89 -3.87
N LEU A 62 -43.11 1.67 -2.58
CA LEU A 62 -42.05 1.88 -1.60
C LEU A 62 -41.56 0.53 -1.15
N GLN A 63 -40.30 0.22 -1.41
CA GLN A 63 -39.75 -1.09 -1.11
C GLN A 63 -38.42 -0.96 -0.34
N LEU A 64 -38.19 -1.92 0.53
CA LEU A 64 -36.87 -2.16 1.13
C LEU A 64 -36.29 -3.42 0.51
N PHE A 65 -34.99 -3.40 0.26
CA PHE A 65 -34.20 -4.57 -0.12
C PHE A 65 -33.18 -4.79 0.97
N ILE A 66 -33.31 -5.93 1.66
CA ILE A 66 -32.49 -6.23 2.83
C ILE A 66 -31.68 -7.49 2.53
N THR A 67 -30.39 -7.46 2.82
CA THR A 67 -29.46 -8.57 2.65
C THR A 67 -28.49 -8.66 3.82
N SER A 68 -28.01 -9.87 4.13
CA SER A 68 -27.04 -10.13 5.18
C SER A 68 -26.06 -11.25 4.79
N SER A 69 -24.91 -11.27 5.44
CA SER A 69 -23.93 -12.37 5.36
C SER A 69 -24.36 -13.58 6.16
N TYR A 70 -25.28 -13.38 7.10
CA TYR A 70 -25.77 -14.38 8.04
C TYR A 70 -27.29 -14.45 8.01
N ASP A 71 -27.87 -15.50 8.54
CA ASP A 71 -29.31 -15.53 8.81
C ASP A 71 -29.62 -14.40 9.80
N ALA A 72 -30.66 -13.63 9.52
CA ALA A 72 -31.01 -12.44 10.28
C ALA A 72 -32.51 -12.37 10.53
N LYS A 73 -32.90 -11.95 11.73
CA LYS A 73 -34.28 -11.59 12.05
C LYS A 73 -34.41 -10.08 12.06
N VAL A 74 -35.26 -9.56 11.18
CA VAL A 74 -35.40 -8.12 10.95
C VAL A 74 -36.80 -7.67 11.31
N THR A 75 -36.92 -6.59 12.10
CA THR A 75 -38.19 -5.93 12.40
C THR A 75 -38.21 -4.55 11.77
N ILE A 76 -39.31 -4.21 11.12
CA ILE A 76 -39.53 -2.94 10.43
C ILE A 76 -40.78 -2.30 11.05
N GLU A 77 -40.66 -1.05 11.54
CA GLU A 77 -41.74 -0.31 12.20
C GLU A 77 -41.89 1.07 11.59
N ILE A 78 -43.13 1.54 11.48
CA ILE A 78 -43.51 2.92 11.10
C ILE A 78 -44.66 3.36 12.02
N ASP A 79 -44.28 4.03 13.08
CA ASP A 79 -45.19 4.36 14.19
C ASP A 79 -46.42 5.16 13.75
N GLY A 80 -46.20 6.18 12.91
CA GLY A 80 -47.29 7.09 12.52
C GLY A 80 -48.43 6.44 11.73
N ILE A 81 -48.21 5.23 11.24
CA ILE A 81 -49.24 4.46 10.52
C ILE A 81 -49.49 3.10 11.13
N GLY A 82 -48.93 2.81 12.31
CA GLY A 82 -49.07 1.55 13.00
C GLY A 82 -48.60 0.32 12.22
N TYR A 83 -47.58 0.48 11.40
CA TYR A 83 -47.02 -0.61 10.63
C TYR A 83 -45.91 -1.31 11.42
N LYS A 84 -46.00 -2.63 11.53
CA LYS A 84 -44.94 -3.46 12.09
C LYS A 84 -44.89 -4.77 11.33
N ASN A 85 -43.69 -5.14 10.90
CA ASN A 85 -43.42 -6.38 10.19
C ASN A 85 -42.11 -7.00 10.70
N THR A 86 -42.10 -8.31 10.95
CA THR A 86 -40.91 -9.05 11.34
C THR A 86 -40.69 -10.19 10.36
N ILE A 87 -39.50 -10.29 9.82
CA ILE A 87 -39.15 -11.26 8.80
C ILE A 87 -37.83 -11.95 9.14
N ASP A 88 -37.68 -13.17 8.66
CA ASP A 88 -36.43 -13.92 8.68
C ASP A 88 -35.75 -13.84 7.31
N ILE A 89 -34.48 -13.43 7.29
CA ILE A 89 -33.66 -13.32 6.08
C ILE A 89 -32.61 -14.43 6.13
N ARG A 90 -32.49 -15.19 5.05
CA ARG A 90 -31.40 -16.17 4.92
C ARG A 90 -30.13 -15.52 4.46
N ALA A 91 -29.01 -16.04 4.93
CA ALA A 91 -27.68 -15.62 4.52
C ALA A 91 -27.52 -15.55 2.99
N ASN A 92 -26.94 -14.46 2.50
CA ASN A 92 -26.65 -14.23 1.07
C ASN A 92 -27.88 -14.19 0.14
N THR A 93 -29.06 -13.90 0.69
CA THR A 93 -30.28 -13.63 -0.11
C THR A 93 -30.67 -12.16 0.01
N VAL A 94 -31.44 -11.67 -0.95
CA VAL A 94 -32.11 -10.37 -0.86
C VAL A 94 -33.61 -10.60 -0.79
N ILE A 95 -34.27 -9.91 0.12
CA ILE A 95 -35.73 -9.96 0.26
C ILE A 95 -36.29 -8.58 -0.01
N PRO A 96 -37.12 -8.43 -1.04
CA PRO A 96 -37.89 -7.20 -1.29
C PRO A 96 -39.10 -7.15 -0.33
N ILE A 97 -39.25 -6.04 0.38
CA ILE A 97 -40.34 -5.83 1.33
C ILE A 97 -41.15 -4.62 0.87
N GLN A 98 -42.39 -4.84 0.54
CA GLN A 98 -43.30 -3.77 0.15
C GLN A 98 -43.80 -3.04 1.41
N LEU A 99 -43.59 -1.72 1.44
CA LEU A 99 -44.14 -0.84 2.48
C LEU A 99 -45.49 -0.24 2.03
N PRO A 100 -46.33 0.16 3.01
CA PRO A 100 -47.58 0.89 2.70
C PRO A 100 -47.25 2.24 2.00
N GLY A 101 -47.95 2.56 0.92
CA GLY A 101 -47.76 3.83 0.19
C GLY A 101 -47.98 5.09 1.03
N ARG A 102 -48.69 4.99 2.15
CA ARG A 102 -48.87 6.09 3.12
C ARG A 102 -47.63 6.38 3.97
N ALA A 103 -46.54 5.62 3.79
CA ALA A 103 -45.23 5.91 4.34
C ALA A 103 -44.45 6.98 3.55
N GLU A 104 -44.97 7.39 2.37
CA GLU A 104 -44.39 8.52 1.62
C GLU A 104 -44.66 9.83 2.34
N LEU A 105 -43.64 10.65 2.54
CA LEU A 105 -43.75 11.98 3.15
C LEU A 105 -44.58 12.91 2.27
N SER A 106 -45.35 13.77 2.88
CA SER A 106 -46.26 14.66 2.18
C SER A 106 -46.23 16.12 2.63
N GLN A 107 -45.72 16.38 3.81
CA GLN A 107 -45.67 17.71 4.39
C GLN A 107 -44.29 18.33 4.25
N THR A 108 -44.24 19.65 4.19
CA THR A 108 -43.00 20.42 4.30
C THR A 108 -43.04 21.28 5.56
N GLU A 109 -41.91 21.38 6.22
CA GLU A 109 -41.70 22.14 7.46
C GLU A 109 -42.68 21.84 8.58
N THR A 110 -43.22 20.61 8.59
CA THR A 110 -44.10 20.05 9.63
C THR A 110 -43.63 18.64 9.95
N PRO A 111 -43.39 18.27 11.21
CA PRO A 111 -42.96 16.91 11.53
C PRO A 111 -44.01 15.85 11.17
N GLU A 112 -43.60 14.77 10.50
CA GLU A 112 -44.42 13.60 10.24
C GLU A 112 -43.83 12.38 10.96
N ARG A 113 -44.62 11.54 11.62
CA ARG A 113 -44.18 10.31 12.28
C ARG A 113 -44.08 9.14 11.29
N LEU A 114 -43.37 9.35 10.18
CA LEU A 114 -43.26 8.39 9.08
C LEU A 114 -41.85 7.85 8.91
N ALA A 115 -41.00 7.97 9.93
CA ALA A 115 -39.68 7.29 9.91
C ALA A 115 -39.88 5.77 9.85
N VAL A 116 -39.10 5.13 8.99
CA VAL A 116 -39.00 3.68 8.89
C VAL A 116 -37.86 3.25 9.80
N HIS A 117 -38.21 2.68 10.94
CA HIS A 117 -37.26 2.12 11.90
C HIS A 117 -37.04 0.63 11.60
N ILE A 118 -35.80 0.25 11.39
CA ILE A 118 -35.40 -1.13 11.05
C ILE A 118 -34.40 -1.61 12.09
N THR A 119 -34.70 -2.74 12.73
CA THR A 119 -33.79 -3.39 13.67
C THR A 119 -33.55 -4.84 13.28
N ALA A 120 -32.34 -5.33 13.52
CA ALA A 120 -31.93 -6.69 13.21
C ALA A 120 -31.05 -7.27 14.32
N ASP A 121 -31.06 -8.59 14.47
CA ASP A 121 -30.24 -9.32 15.44
C ASP A 121 -28.79 -9.50 14.98
N THR A 122 -28.51 -9.27 13.70
CA THR A 122 -27.16 -9.30 13.10
C THR A 122 -27.03 -8.22 12.03
N ALA A 123 -25.80 -7.95 11.57
CA ALA A 123 -25.54 -6.90 10.59
C ALA A 123 -26.23 -7.19 9.25
N ILE A 124 -26.97 -6.21 8.75
CA ILE A 124 -27.66 -6.19 7.47
C ILE A 124 -27.26 -4.98 6.65
N ALA A 125 -27.38 -5.06 5.32
CA ALA A 125 -27.40 -3.91 4.43
C ALA A 125 -28.84 -3.67 3.95
N VAL A 126 -29.24 -2.39 3.91
CA VAL A 126 -30.61 -1.98 3.57
C VAL A 126 -30.58 -0.99 2.42
N TYR A 127 -31.43 -1.20 1.43
CA TYR A 127 -31.65 -0.28 0.31
C TYR A 127 -33.14 0.10 0.24
N GLY A 128 -33.42 1.35 -0.04
CA GLY A 128 -34.75 1.84 -0.32
C GLY A 128 -35.00 2.04 -1.81
N LEU A 129 -36.19 1.71 -2.28
CA LEU A 129 -36.70 2.04 -3.62
C LEU A 129 -37.95 2.88 -3.48
N ASN A 130 -37.95 4.04 -4.11
CA ASN A 130 -39.14 4.87 -4.32
C ASN A 130 -39.46 4.90 -5.81
N SER A 131 -40.56 4.28 -6.23
CA SER A 131 -40.91 4.10 -7.63
C SER A 131 -42.36 4.46 -7.89
N ARG A 132 -42.55 5.21 -8.94
CA ARG A 132 -43.81 5.43 -9.68
C ARG A 132 -43.60 5.14 -11.15
N TYR A 133 -44.64 5.29 -11.96
CA TYR A 133 -44.49 5.13 -13.41
C TYR A 133 -43.51 6.18 -13.97
N GLN A 134 -42.44 5.69 -14.58
CA GLN A 134 -41.34 6.50 -15.18
C GLN A 134 -40.71 7.53 -14.22
N THR A 135 -40.63 7.19 -12.94
CA THR A 135 -39.93 8.03 -11.97
C THR A 135 -39.51 7.17 -10.77
N THR A 136 -38.30 6.73 -10.83
CA THR A 136 -37.75 5.77 -9.87
C THR A 136 -36.33 6.18 -9.46
N ASP A 137 -36.04 6.10 -8.17
CA ASP A 137 -34.64 6.10 -7.71
C ASP A 137 -34.49 5.20 -6.47
N THR A 138 -33.25 4.88 -6.16
CA THR A 138 -32.89 4.04 -5.03
C THR A 138 -31.83 4.72 -4.18
N PHE A 139 -31.79 4.37 -2.91
CA PHE A 139 -30.78 4.87 -2.00
C PHE A 139 -30.36 3.77 -1.05
N MET A 140 -29.16 3.90 -0.53
CA MET A 140 -28.64 3.02 0.49
C MET A 140 -28.98 3.56 1.87
N GLY A 141 -29.50 2.72 2.77
CA GLY A 141 -29.69 3.06 4.18
C GLY A 141 -28.38 3.02 4.94
N LEU A 142 -28.12 4.03 5.76
CA LEU A 142 -26.97 4.10 6.63
C LEU A 142 -27.37 3.67 8.05
N PRO A 143 -26.61 2.76 8.68
CA PRO A 143 -26.88 2.33 10.04
C PRO A 143 -26.64 3.47 11.05
N ILE A 144 -27.27 3.39 12.22
CA ILE A 144 -27.16 4.41 13.26
C ILE A 144 -25.70 4.72 13.64
N THR A 145 -24.81 3.74 13.55
CA THR A 145 -23.37 3.87 13.82
C THR A 145 -22.62 4.73 12.78
N ALA A 146 -23.20 4.92 11.59
CA ALA A 146 -22.66 5.75 10.52
C ALA A 146 -23.24 7.17 10.49
N LEU A 147 -24.24 7.45 11.33
CA LEU A 147 -24.88 8.76 11.41
C LEU A 147 -24.01 9.73 12.22
N GLY A 148 -24.23 11.02 11.97
CA GLY A 148 -23.56 12.11 12.66
C GLY A 148 -24.50 13.25 13.01
N THR A 149 -23.92 14.37 13.36
CA THR A 149 -24.66 15.56 13.80
C THR A 149 -24.55 16.76 12.85
N VAL A 150 -23.69 16.70 11.84
CA VAL A 150 -23.45 17.80 10.90
C VAL A 150 -23.47 17.28 9.48
N TYR A 151 -24.27 17.92 8.62
CA TYR A 151 -24.44 17.54 7.22
C TYR A 151 -24.44 18.74 6.27
N ARG A 152 -24.03 18.50 5.03
CA ARG A 152 -24.25 19.39 3.90
C ARG A 152 -25.18 18.72 2.92
N VAL A 153 -26.28 19.41 2.57
CA VAL A 153 -27.29 18.90 1.64
C VAL A 153 -26.74 18.83 0.22
N MET A 154 -27.07 17.76 -0.51
CA MET A 154 -26.79 17.57 -1.94
C MET A 154 -28.13 17.41 -2.65
N GLY A 155 -28.60 18.44 -3.30
CA GLY A 155 -29.88 18.44 -4.03
C GLY A 155 -29.68 18.78 -5.51
N TYR A 156 -30.78 19.19 -6.15
CA TYR A 156 -30.76 19.69 -7.53
C TYR A 156 -31.67 20.88 -7.70
N THR A 157 -31.52 21.61 -8.82
CA THR A 157 -32.27 22.82 -9.12
C THR A 157 -33.74 22.54 -9.43
N LYS A 158 -34.63 23.52 -9.22
CA LYS A 158 -36.06 23.43 -9.54
C LYS A 158 -36.34 23.04 -10.97
N LEU A 159 -37.43 22.33 -11.19
CA LEU A 159 -37.98 22.07 -12.52
C LEU A 159 -39.23 22.92 -12.77
N ALA A 160 -40.19 22.92 -11.83
CA ALA A 160 -41.46 23.65 -11.92
C ALA A 160 -41.83 24.23 -10.55
N SER A 161 -42.96 24.94 -10.47
CA SER A 161 -43.44 25.58 -9.24
C SER A 161 -43.72 24.61 -8.09
N ASP A 162 -44.00 23.38 -8.40
CA ASP A 162 -44.32 22.28 -7.50
C ASP A 162 -43.28 21.17 -7.51
N LEU A 163 -42.25 21.27 -8.37
CA LEU A 163 -41.15 20.33 -8.48
C LEU A 163 -39.86 21.01 -8.08
N LEU A 164 -39.50 20.85 -6.82
CA LEU A 164 -38.48 21.64 -6.12
C LEU A 164 -37.45 20.74 -5.45
N SER A 165 -36.29 21.33 -5.17
CA SER A 165 -35.28 20.76 -4.30
C SER A 165 -35.84 20.56 -2.89
N HIS A 166 -35.55 19.40 -2.28
CA HIS A 166 -35.97 19.13 -0.91
C HIS A 166 -34.97 18.21 -0.19
N PHE A 167 -35.02 18.21 1.14
CA PHE A 167 -34.32 17.27 1.99
C PHE A 167 -35.17 16.96 3.23
N SER A 168 -34.93 15.81 3.86
CA SER A 168 -35.65 15.35 5.05
C SER A 168 -34.67 14.92 6.14
N ILE A 169 -35.01 15.18 7.39
CA ILE A 169 -34.24 14.87 8.58
C ILE A 169 -35.04 13.91 9.45
N VAL A 170 -34.50 12.77 9.78
CA VAL A 170 -35.10 11.78 10.67
C VAL A 170 -34.42 11.86 12.04
N ALA A 171 -35.17 12.11 13.07
CA ALA A 171 -34.65 12.09 14.44
C ALA A 171 -34.60 10.64 14.97
N THR A 172 -33.42 10.23 15.42
CA THR A 172 -33.20 8.88 15.95
C THR A 172 -33.45 8.75 17.46
N GLU A 173 -33.58 9.90 18.14
CA GLU A 173 -33.77 9.99 19.59
C GLU A 173 -34.70 11.12 19.96
N ASP A 174 -35.37 10.97 21.13
CA ASP A 174 -36.19 12.05 21.70
C ASP A 174 -35.37 13.28 22.10
N GLY A 175 -35.96 14.45 22.00
CA GLY A 175 -35.30 15.73 22.34
C GLY A 175 -34.19 16.11 21.37
N THR A 176 -34.29 15.67 20.12
CA THR A 176 -33.39 16.07 19.04
C THR A 176 -33.67 17.51 18.64
N THR A 177 -32.68 18.37 18.80
CA THR A 177 -32.70 19.78 18.35
C THR A 177 -31.89 19.89 17.06
N VAL A 178 -32.53 20.37 16.00
CA VAL A 178 -31.88 20.53 14.68
C VAL A 178 -31.86 21.99 14.30
N THR A 179 -30.68 22.53 14.00
CA THR A 179 -30.49 23.88 13.45
C THR A 179 -30.19 23.79 11.94
N ILE A 180 -30.96 24.47 11.12
CA ILE A 180 -30.90 24.44 9.66
C ILE A 180 -30.54 25.85 9.16
N THR A 181 -29.49 25.95 8.35
CA THR A 181 -29.10 27.19 7.64
C THR A 181 -29.29 26.98 6.14
N PRO A 182 -30.40 27.40 5.55
CA PRO A 182 -30.74 27.12 4.16
C PRO A 182 -29.97 28.00 3.16
N THR A 183 -29.61 27.44 2.01
CA THR A 183 -28.92 28.16 0.93
C THR A 183 -29.86 28.92 -0.02
N THR A 184 -31.16 28.70 0.11
CA THR A 184 -32.23 29.41 -0.59
C THR A 184 -33.42 29.55 0.35
N ALA A 185 -34.37 30.41 0.04
CA ALA A 185 -35.60 30.52 0.86
C ALA A 185 -36.36 29.19 0.89
N THR A 186 -36.90 28.81 2.05
CA THR A 186 -37.67 27.59 2.25
C THR A 186 -39.15 27.78 1.95
N GLY A 187 -39.88 26.68 1.74
CA GLY A 187 -41.31 26.67 1.40
C GLY A 187 -42.22 27.50 2.33
N SER A 188 -41.92 27.55 3.62
CA SER A 188 -42.61 28.41 4.60
C SER A 188 -42.17 29.88 4.56
N GLY A 189 -41.23 30.26 3.67
CA GLY A 189 -40.74 31.64 3.54
C GLY A 189 -39.57 31.97 4.48
N ARG A 190 -38.92 30.99 5.10
CA ARG A 190 -37.69 31.24 5.88
C ARG A 190 -36.57 31.70 4.97
N PRO A 191 -35.86 32.80 5.30
CA PRO A 191 -34.93 33.42 4.37
C PRO A 191 -33.63 32.59 4.25
N LYS A 192 -32.99 32.72 3.06
CA LYS A 192 -31.62 32.24 2.79
C LYS A 192 -30.63 32.72 3.87
N ASP A 193 -29.65 31.85 4.22
CA ASP A 193 -28.52 32.13 5.14
C ASP A 193 -28.95 32.58 6.56
N ARG A 194 -30.20 32.32 6.96
CA ARG A 194 -30.70 32.57 8.29
C ARG A 194 -30.99 31.26 8.97
N PRO A 195 -30.25 30.91 10.06
CA PRO A 195 -30.48 29.68 10.78
C PRO A 195 -31.82 29.71 11.51
N PHE A 196 -32.47 28.54 11.55
CA PHE A 196 -33.65 28.30 12.37
C PHE A 196 -33.55 26.93 13.02
N THR A 197 -34.25 26.75 14.13
CA THR A 197 -34.19 25.55 14.95
C THR A 197 -35.54 24.87 15.01
N VAL A 198 -35.55 23.53 14.98
CA VAL A 198 -36.69 22.68 15.17
C VAL A 198 -36.42 21.64 16.26
N GLN A 199 -37.47 21.28 17.02
CA GLN A 199 -37.44 20.23 18.04
C GLN A 199 -38.17 19.01 17.50
N LEU A 200 -37.50 17.83 17.55
CA LEU A 200 -38.05 16.59 17.03
C LEU A 200 -38.02 15.50 18.11
N ARG A 201 -39.01 14.64 18.10
CA ARG A 201 -39.04 13.40 18.89
C ARG A 201 -38.51 12.26 18.05
N GLN A 202 -38.10 11.19 18.67
CA GLN A 202 -37.71 9.97 17.99
C GLN A 202 -38.77 9.53 16.98
N GLY A 203 -38.36 9.23 15.74
CA GLY A 203 -39.24 8.85 14.65
C GLY A 203 -39.98 9.99 13.95
N ASP A 204 -39.80 11.25 14.37
CA ASP A 204 -40.27 12.40 13.60
C ASP A 204 -39.35 12.62 12.37
N VAL A 205 -39.99 12.91 11.24
CA VAL A 205 -39.32 13.29 9.98
C VAL A 205 -39.68 14.74 9.69
N TYR A 206 -38.67 15.57 9.45
CA TYR A 206 -38.86 16.98 9.11
C TYR A 206 -38.32 17.26 7.71
N THR A 207 -39.24 17.52 6.77
CA THR A 207 -38.88 17.82 5.36
C THR A 207 -38.83 19.32 5.15
N VAL A 208 -37.81 19.80 4.46
CA VAL A 208 -37.67 21.19 3.99
C VAL A 208 -37.64 21.19 2.44
N SER A 209 -38.57 21.92 1.83
CA SER A 209 -38.56 22.19 0.40
C SER A 209 -38.08 23.61 0.14
N ALA A 210 -37.47 23.86 -1.04
CA ALA A 210 -37.19 25.22 -1.49
C ALA A 210 -38.47 26.01 -1.74
N LEU A 211 -38.45 27.30 -1.54
CA LEU A 211 -39.52 28.20 -2.00
C LEU A 211 -39.36 28.39 -3.48
N TRP A 212 -40.46 28.18 -4.21
CA TRP A 212 -40.46 28.52 -5.63
C TRP A 212 -40.29 30.03 -5.86
N GLN A 213 -39.38 30.36 -6.72
CA GLN A 213 -39.18 31.73 -7.22
C GLN A 213 -39.02 31.70 -8.73
N SER A 214 -39.58 32.68 -9.43
CA SER A 214 -39.46 32.76 -10.89
C SER A 214 -38.00 32.88 -11.35
N ILE A 215 -37.18 33.58 -10.58
CA ILE A 215 -35.75 33.80 -10.84
C ILE A 215 -34.93 32.97 -9.81
N GLY A 216 -33.81 32.45 -10.28
CA GLY A 216 -32.87 31.65 -9.44
C GLY A 216 -33.16 30.16 -9.46
N PRO A 217 -32.19 29.35 -8.95
CA PRO A 217 -32.25 27.90 -9.03
C PRO A 217 -33.23 27.26 -8.06
N CYS A 218 -33.61 27.91 -6.96
CA CYS A 218 -34.37 27.32 -5.84
C CYS A 218 -33.77 25.97 -5.40
N ASP A 219 -32.48 25.96 -5.14
CA ASP A 219 -31.66 24.78 -4.90
C ASP A 219 -31.13 24.80 -3.46
N LEU A 220 -31.42 23.76 -2.71
CA LEU A 220 -31.01 23.60 -1.31
C LEU A 220 -29.61 22.98 -1.14
N THR A 221 -28.92 22.71 -2.25
CA THR A 221 -27.52 22.21 -2.20
C THR A 221 -26.65 23.13 -1.36
N GLY A 222 -25.86 22.54 -0.45
CA GLY A 222 -24.98 23.24 0.47
C GLY A 222 -25.61 23.66 1.79
N THR A 223 -26.95 23.56 1.95
CA THR A 223 -27.65 23.82 3.23
C THR A 223 -26.94 23.09 4.36
N LEU A 224 -26.70 23.80 5.46
CA LEU A 224 -26.10 23.25 6.66
C LEU A 224 -27.19 22.73 7.61
N VAL A 225 -27.07 21.48 8.01
CA VAL A 225 -27.89 20.84 9.04
C VAL A 225 -26.98 20.49 10.21
N MET A 226 -27.30 20.99 11.39
CA MET A 226 -26.61 20.67 12.64
C MET A 226 -27.59 20.15 13.66
N ALA A 227 -27.27 19.07 14.33
CA ALA A 227 -28.13 18.49 15.39
C ALA A 227 -27.31 18.26 16.68
N ASN A 228 -28.01 18.23 17.82
CA ASN A 228 -27.41 17.88 19.11
C ASN A 228 -27.25 16.37 19.33
N LYS A 229 -27.88 15.56 18.47
CA LYS A 229 -27.86 14.09 18.46
C LYS A 229 -27.73 13.58 17.04
N PRO A 230 -27.26 12.33 16.81
CA PRO A 230 -27.19 11.77 15.47
C PRO A 230 -28.58 11.78 14.79
N VAL A 231 -28.62 12.19 13.53
CA VAL A 231 -29.80 12.21 12.68
C VAL A 231 -29.54 11.56 11.36
N ALA A 232 -30.55 10.97 10.71
CA ALA A 232 -30.44 10.57 9.32
C ALA A 232 -30.93 11.70 8.42
N VAL A 233 -30.17 12.05 7.38
CA VAL A 233 -30.50 13.12 6.44
C VAL A 233 -30.63 12.55 5.04
N PHE A 234 -31.77 12.80 4.40
CA PHE A 234 -32.06 12.41 3.01
C PHE A 234 -32.19 13.65 2.16
N SER A 235 -31.74 13.59 0.93
CA SER A 235 -31.83 14.73 0.03
C SER A 235 -32.04 14.30 -1.40
N GLY A 236 -32.68 15.17 -2.18
CA GLY A 236 -32.96 14.91 -3.56
C GLY A 236 -33.91 15.92 -4.21
N HIS A 237 -34.78 15.39 -5.07
CA HIS A 237 -35.74 16.18 -5.85
C HIS A 237 -36.93 15.32 -6.23
N GLN A 238 -38.14 15.88 -6.19
CA GLN A 238 -39.36 15.15 -6.58
C GLN A 238 -39.31 14.65 -8.02
N CYS A 239 -38.87 15.48 -8.94
CA CYS A 239 -38.62 15.12 -10.35
C CYS A 239 -37.72 16.20 -10.99
N ALA A 240 -36.47 15.86 -11.30
CA ALA A 240 -35.45 16.82 -11.79
C ALA A 240 -35.10 16.59 -13.26
N TYR A 241 -34.95 17.66 -14.05
CA TYR A 241 -34.21 17.62 -15.30
C TYR A 241 -32.70 17.73 -15.03
N VAL A 242 -31.94 16.75 -15.48
CA VAL A 242 -30.46 16.77 -15.40
C VAL A 242 -29.87 16.61 -16.81
N PRO A 243 -29.08 17.58 -17.30
CA PRO A 243 -28.97 18.95 -16.78
C PRO A 243 -30.26 19.75 -17.06
N PRO A 244 -30.41 20.96 -16.50
CA PRO A 244 -31.56 21.81 -16.80
C PRO A 244 -31.78 21.96 -18.30
N LYS A 245 -33.02 21.79 -18.78
CA LYS A 245 -33.45 21.81 -20.18
C LYS A 245 -33.30 20.49 -20.97
N VAL A 246 -32.62 19.48 -20.47
CA VAL A 246 -32.72 18.13 -21.03
C VAL A 246 -33.98 17.50 -20.47
N LYS A 247 -34.97 17.27 -21.35
CA LYS A 247 -36.25 16.72 -20.92
C LYS A 247 -36.10 15.28 -20.47
N SER A 248 -37.03 14.84 -19.77
CA SER A 248 -37.33 13.73 -18.94
C SER A 248 -36.81 13.93 -17.53
N CYS A 249 -37.73 13.98 -16.60
CA CYS A 249 -37.37 14.13 -15.18
C CYS A 249 -37.52 12.83 -14.43
N ASN A 250 -36.74 12.67 -13.42
CA ASN A 250 -36.85 11.54 -12.53
C ASN A 250 -36.75 12.00 -11.05
N HIS A 251 -37.26 11.17 -10.15
CA HIS A 251 -37.05 11.29 -8.72
C HIS A 251 -35.54 11.18 -8.43
N LEU A 252 -35.04 11.99 -7.50
CA LEU A 252 -33.68 11.89 -6.99
C LEU A 252 -33.75 11.72 -5.49
N ILE A 253 -33.04 10.72 -4.96
CA ILE A 253 -32.97 10.51 -3.50
C ILE A 253 -31.67 9.79 -3.11
N GLU A 254 -31.01 10.29 -2.08
CA GLU A 254 -29.89 9.61 -1.40
C GLU A 254 -29.92 9.91 0.10
N GLN A 255 -29.45 8.98 0.92
CA GLN A 255 -29.13 9.24 2.33
C GLN A 255 -27.72 9.81 2.40
N LEU A 256 -27.59 10.98 3.01
CA LEU A 256 -26.33 11.72 3.06
C LEU A 256 -25.39 11.18 4.14
N PRO A 257 -24.09 11.05 3.88
CA PRO A 257 -23.09 10.86 4.90
C PRO A 257 -22.89 12.14 5.74
N PRO A 258 -22.51 12.04 7.00
CA PRO A 258 -22.15 13.20 7.81
C PRO A 258 -20.85 13.86 7.29
N VAL A 259 -20.63 15.12 7.64
CA VAL A 259 -19.43 15.87 7.23
C VAL A 259 -18.15 15.17 7.65
N THR A 260 -18.12 14.47 8.77
CA THR A 260 -16.97 13.68 9.26
C THR A 260 -16.58 12.51 8.35
N ALA A 261 -17.50 12.04 7.51
CA ALA A 261 -17.25 10.98 6.53
C ALA A 261 -16.96 11.50 5.12
N MET A 262 -16.96 12.81 4.89
CA MET A 262 -16.56 13.43 3.62
C MET A 262 -15.06 13.30 3.42
N GLY A 263 -14.65 13.01 2.19
CA GLY A 263 -13.23 12.85 1.84
C GLY A 263 -12.72 13.92 0.89
N LYS A 264 -11.53 13.68 0.34
CA LYS A 264 -10.83 14.62 -0.54
C LYS A 264 -10.57 14.07 -1.93
N HIS A 265 -10.59 12.75 -2.12
CA HIS A 265 -10.20 12.09 -3.36
C HIS A 265 -11.35 11.21 -3.85
N TYR A 266 -11.85 11.51 -5.06
CA TYR A 266 -12.99 10.86 -5.67
C TYR A 266 -12.66 10.47 -7.11
N TYR A 267 -13.19 9.34 -7.55
CA TYR A 267 -13.06 8.87 -8.92
C TYR A 267 -14.43 8.55 -9.49
N LEU A 268 -14.80 9.26 -10.56
CA LEU A 268 -16.09 9.15 -11.23
C LEU A 268 -15.91 8.42 -12.55
N GLY A 269 -16.64 7.33 -12.71
CA GLY A 269 -16.70 6.60 -13.98
C GLY A 269 -17.80 7.14 -14.85
N GLN A 270 -17.58 7.15 -16.17
CA GLN A 270 -18.68 7.26 -17.12
C GLN A 270 -19.71 6.18 -16.80
N LEU A 271 -20.99 6.48 -16.95
CA LEU A 271 -22.05 5.49 -16.80
C LEU A 271 -22.14 4.64 -18.08
N LYS A 272 -22.26 3.33 -17.94
CA LYS A 272 -22.36 2.44 -19.11
C LYS A 272 -23.61 2.78 -19.90
N GLU A 273 -23.53 2.71 -21.23
CA GLU A 273 -24.61 3.07 -22.17
C GLU A 273 -25.04 4.55 -22.15
N ARG A 274 -24.30 5.38 -21.43
CA ARG A 274 -24.52 6.83 -21.38
C ARG A 274 -23.32 7.57 -21.96
N SER A 275 -23.58 8.51 -22.87
CA SER A 275 -22.51 9.31 -23.48
C SER A 275 -22.03 10.43 -22.58
N LYS A 276 -22.87 10.88 -21.64
CA LYS A 276 -22.61 12.05 -20.79
C LYS A 276 -23.22 11.85 -19.42
N TYR A 277 -22.63 12.53 -18.44
CA TYR A 277 -23.15 12.66 -17.09
C TYR A 277 -22.90 14.07 -16.55
N THR A 278 -23.52 14.40 -15.42
CA THR A 278 -23.29 15.63 -14.66
C THR A 278 -22.70 15.25 -13.30
N PHE A 279 -21.86 16.09 -12.71
CA PHE A 279 -21.46 15.92 -11.31
C PHE A 279 -21.46 17.24 -10.56
N ARG A 280 -21.66 17.15 -9.25
CA ARG A 280 -21.58 18.25 -8.29
C ARG A 280 -20.59 17.96 -7.20
N VAL A 281 -19.98 19.02 -6.69
CA VAL A 281 -19.04 18.99 -5.56
C VAL A 281 -19.47 20.05 -4.57
N VAL A 282 -19.76 19.68 -3.34
CA VAL A 282 -20.09 20.61 -2.24
C VAL A 282 -18.91 20.69 -1.27
N ALA A 283 -18.46 21.89 -0.94
CA ALA A 283 -17.41 22.12 0.03
C ALA A 283 -17.94 22.10 1.47
N SER A 284 -17.24 21.40 2.37
CA SER A 284 -17.54 21.44 3.80
C SER A 284 -17.00 22.69 4.49
N GLU A 285 -15.88 23.25 3.99
CA GLU A 285 -15.11 24.33 4.60
C GLU A 285 -14.82 25.48 3.62
N ASP A 286 -14.50 26.65 4.18
CA ASP A 286 -14.11 27.81 3.38
C ASP A 286 -12.75 27.61 2.67
N GLN A 287 -12.59 28.28 1.51
CA GLN A 287 -11.37 28.23 0.70
C GLN A 287 -10.97 26.83 0.26
N THR A 288 -11.96 25.95 0.05
CA THR A 288 -11.74 24.61 -0.49
C THR A 288 -11.37 24.67 -1.96
N ARG A 289 -10.18 24.19 -2.31
CA ARG A 289 -9.71 24.10 -3.69
C ARG A 289 -10.12 22.77 -4.29
N VAL A 290 -10.84 22.83 -5.40
CA VAL A 290 -11.32 21.65 -6.11
C VAL A 290 -10.55 21.48 -7.41
N PHE A 291 -10.04 20.27 -7.63
CA PHE A 291 -9.28 19.89 -8.81
C PHE A 291 -10.03 18.82 -9.60
N LYS A 292 -10.03 18.95 -10.91
CA LYS A 292 -10.45 17.90 -11.86
C LYS A 292 -9.26 17.48 -12.70
N ASN A 293 -8.91 16.18 -12.66
CA ASN A 293 -7.73 15.65 -13.35
C ASN A 293 -6.48 16.51 -13.07
N SER A 294 -6.28 16.83 -11.79
CA SER A 294 -5.17 17.65 -11.26
C SER A 294 -5.16 19.13 -11.66
N LYS A 295 -6.20 19.58 -12.40
CA LYS A 295 -6.36 21.00 -12.76
C LYS A 295 -7.34 21.67 -11.79
N LEU A 296 -6.94 22.80 -11.19
CA LEU A 296 -7.83 23.62 -10.36
C LEU A 296 -9.03 24.10 -11.18
N VAL A 297 -10.26 23.78 -10.73
CA VAL A 297 -11.52 24.15 -11.38
C VAL A 297 -12.35 25.13 -10.56
N ALA A 298 -12.23 25.11 -9.23
CA ALA A 298 -12.97 26.00 -8.34
C ALA A 298 -12.23 26.22 -7.02
N VAL A 299 -12.52 27.37 -6.37
CA VAL A 299 -12.23 27.64 -4.95
C VAL A 299 -13.56 28.00 -4.31
N LEU A 300 -14.02 27.17 -3.38
CA LEU A 300 -15.37 27.23 -2.84
C LEU A 300 -15.35 27.69 -1.36
N LYS A 301 -16.40 28.41 -0.95
CA LYS A 301 -16.71 28.60 0.46
C LYS A 301 -17.50 27.39 0.99
N ALA A 302 -17.57 27.29 2.30
CA ALA A 302 -18.38 26.27 2.98
C ALA A 302 -19.84 26.35 2.51
N GLY A 303 -20.37 25.23 1.99
CA GLY A 303 -21.72 25.13 1.42
C GLY A 303 -21.86 25.63 -0.01
N GLU A 304 -20.85 26.26 -0.61
CA GLU A 304 -20.84 26.48 -2.07
C GLU A 304 -20.56 25.17 -2.82
N PHE A 305 -21.06 25.10 -4.07
CA PHE A 305 -20.85 23.94 -4.90
C PHE A 305 -20.32 24.30 -6.29
N TYR A 306 -19.58 23.38 -6.87
CA TYR A 306 -19.19 23.36 -8.28
C TYR A 306 -20.00 22.32 -9.03
N GLU A 307 -20.48 22.65 -10.21
CA GLU A 307 -21.19 21.73 -11.09
C GLU A 307 -20.52 21.72 -12.46
N GLU A 308 -20.37 20.53 -13.03
CA GLU A 308 -19.97 20.39 -14.44
C GLU A 308 -20.96 19.50 -15.19
N LEU A 309 -21.44 20.04 -16.30
CA LEU A 309 -22.41 19.41 -17.16
C LEU A 309 -21.74 18.68 -18.32
N ASN A 310 -22.39 17.64 -18.85
CA ASN A 310 -21.97 16.96 -20.08
C ASN A 310 -20.54 16.37 -20.04
N VAL A 311 -20.13 15.79 -18.91
CA VAL A 311 -18.84 15.11 -18.78
C VAL A 311 -18.90 13.79 -19.56
N THR A 312 -17.88 13.53 -20.38
CA THR A 312 -17.81 12.37 -21.29
C THR A 312 -16.78 11.33 -20.89
N ASP A 313 -15.90 11.65 -19.93
CA ASP A 313 -14.76 10.83 -19.56
C ASP A 313 -14.86 10.31 -18.12
N HIS A 314 -14.06 9.31 -17.79
CA HIS A 314 -13.74 9.00 -16.42
C HIS A 314 -12.85 10.12 -15.85
N ILE A 315 -13.15 10.60 -14.64
CA ILE A 315 -12.45 11.74 -14.05
C ILE A 315 -12.00 11.46 -12.62
N GLN A 316 -10.91 12.12 -12.23
CA GLN A 316 -10.51 12.30 -10.85
C GLN A 316 -10.99 13.67 -10.36
N VAL A 317 -11.67 13.70 -9.21
CA VAL A 317 -12.02 14.92 -8.49
C VAL A 317 -11.32 14.88 -7.13
N THR A 318 -10.52 15.91 -6.85
CA THR A 318 -9.81 16.00 -5.56
C THR A 318 -9.97 17.39 -4.97
N ALA A 319 -9.77 17.50 -3.67
CA ALA A 319 -9.74 18.78 -2.98
C ALA A 319 -8.71 18.77 -1.83
N ASP A 320 -8.24 19.94 -1.45
CA ASP A 320 -7.36 20.12 -0.28
C ASP A 320 -8.10 20.00 1.06
N LYS A 321 -9.45 20.08 1.04
CA LYS A 321 -10.34 19.96 2.19
C LYS A 321 -11.51 19.00 1.87
N PRO A 322 -12.23 18.49 2.90
CA PRO A 322 -13.31 17.55 2.68
C PRO A 322 -14.42 18.12 1.79
N ILE A 323 -14.88 17.32 0.85
CA ILE A 323 -15.96 17.62 -0.10
C ILE A 323 -16.97 16.46 -0.13
N LEU A 324 -18.19 16.75 -0.54
CA LEU A 324 -19.20 15.76 -0.92
C LEU A 324 -19.37 15.78 -2.44
N VAL A 325 -19.36 14.62 -3.08
CA VAL A 325 -19.46 14.50 -4.53
C VAL A 325 -20.66 13.64 -4.90
N ALA A 326 -21.51 14.18 -5.81
CA ALA A 326 -22.59 13.43 -6.44
C ALA A 326 -22.40 13.36 -7.95
N GLN A 327 -22.69 12.20 -8.51
CA GLN A 327 -22.79 11.96 -9.96
C GLN A 327 -24.25 11.79 -10.34
N PHE A 328 -24.66 12.40 -11.45
CA PHE A 328 -26.03 12.34 -11.95
C PHE A 328 -26.02 11.76 -13.36
N ALA A 329 -26.90 10.80 -13.61
CA ALA A 329 -27.28 10.49 -14.99
C ALA A 329 -28.12 11.65 -15.55
N GLN A 330 -28.12 11.82 -16.88
CA GLN A 330 -28.89 12.84 -17.55
C GLN A 330 -30.24 12.27 -18.06
N GLY A 331 -31.22 13.12 -18.34
CA GLY A 331 -32.46 12.72 -18.97
C GLY A 331 -32.21 12.05 -20.33
N PHE A 332 -33.09 11.16 -20.77
CA PHE A 332 -32.91 10.38 -21.99
C PHE A 332 -32.82 11.23 -23.26
N GLU A 333 -33.39 12.45 -23.27
CA GLU A 333 -33.28 13.40 -24.38
C GLU A 333 -31.89 14.05 -24.51
N ASN A 334 -30.88 13.61 -23.74
CA ASN A 334 -29.50 14.06 -23.92
C ASN A 334 -28.83 13.55 -25.21
N GLY A 335 -29.52 12.73 -25.99
CA GLY A 335 -29.10 12.09 -27.24
C GLY A 335 -28.86 10.57 -27.12
N ASP A 336 -28.89 9.99 -25.92
CA ASP A 336 -28.67 8.57 -25.70
C ASP A 336 -29.93 7.73 -25.89
N ASN A 337 -31.10 8.30 -25.71
CA ASN A 337 -32.42 7.65 -25.76
C ASN A 337 -32.54 6.47 -24.76
N VAL A 338 -31.81 6.50 -23.68
CA VAL A 338 -31.78 5.49 -22.64
C VAL A 338 -31.79 6.14 -21.28
N GLY A 339 -32.53 5.57 -20.33
CA GLY A 339 -32.55 5.93 -18.92
C GLY A 339 -33.08 7.34 -18.66
N ASP A 340 -33.11 7.70 -17.42
CA ASP A 340 -33.53 9.01 -16.90
C ASP A 340 -32.52 9.55 -15.89
N PRO A 341 -32.71 10.74 -15.32
CA PRO A 341 -31.87 11.20 -14.21
C PRO A 341 -31.85 10.23 -13.04
N MET A 342 -30.74 10.12 -12.39
CA MET A 342 -30.56 9.47 -11.08
C MET A 342 -29.44 10.17 -10.34
N MET A 343 -29.40 10.06 -9.02
CA MET A 343 -28.35 10.62 -8.19
C MET A 343 -27.57 9.49 -7.51
N ILE A 344 -26.26 9.57 -7.59
CA ILE A 344 -25.33 8.64 -6.90
C ILE A 344 -24.36 9.47 -6.07
N LEU A 345 -24.33 9.26 -4.76
CA LEU A 345 -23.25 9.76 -3.95
C LEU A 345 -22.02 8.89 -4.17
N VAL A 346 -20.92 9.51 -4.56
CA VAL A 346 -19.67 8.81 -4.83
C VAL A 346 -18.86 8.70 -3.54
N SER A 347 -18.39 7.51 -3.21
CA SER A 347 -17.54 7.29 -2.03
C SER A 347 -16.14 7.84 -2.28
N PRO A 348 -15.54 8.57 -1.33
CA PRO A 348 -14.14 8.96 -1.41
C PRO A 348 -13.22 7.76 -1.18
N THR A 349 -11.99 7.81 -1.68
CA THR A 349 -11.01 6.73 -1.52
C THR A 349 -10.74 6.39 -0.05
N GLN A 350 -10.85 7.39 0.83
CA GLN A 350 -10.70 7.24 2.27
C GLN A 350 -11.74 6.32 2.92
N GLN A 351 -12.88 6.14 2.25
CA GLN A 351 -14.00 5.32 2.73
C GLN A 351 -14.18 4.02 1.91
N PHE A 352 -13.21 3.67 1.07
CA PHE A 352 -13.24 2.44 0.31
C PHE A 352 -13.18 1.22 1.22
N MET A 353 -13.83 0.13 0.80
CA MET A 353 -13.82 -1.17 1.49
C MET A 353 -13.22 -2.23 0.58
N ASN A 354 -12.78 -3.34 1.16
CA ASN A 354 -12.27 -4.49 0.42
C ASN A 354 -13.33 -5.57 0.16
N ASN A 355 -14.55 -5.38 0.67
CA ASN A 355 -15.66 -6.31 0.50
C ASN A 355 -16.99 -5.53 0.50
N TYR A 356 -17.80 -5.76 -0.53
CA TYR A 356 -19.12 -5.18 -0.67
C TYR A 356 -20.16 -6.27 -0.91
N ARG A 357 -21.33 -6.09 -0.27
CA ARG A 357 -22.54 -6.85 -0.52
C ARG A 357 -23.63 -5.88 -0.93
N PHE A 358 -24.22 -6.11 -2.08
CA PHE A 358 -25.27 -5.24 -2.63
C PHE A 358 -26.27 -6.03 -3.45
N ALA A 359 -27.37 -5.39 -3.77
CA ALA A 359 -28.42 -5.98 -4.58
C ALA A 359 -28.85 -5.04 -5.70
N THR A 360 -29.23 -5.63 -6.85
CA THR A 360 -29.94 -4.92 -7.91
C THR A 360 -31.43 -4.97 -7.59
N PRO A 361 -32.09 -3.82 -7.37
CA PRO A 361 -33.41 -3.79 -6.72
C PRO A 361 -34.59 -4.10 -7.62
N ILE A 362 -34.43 -4.01 -8.95
CA ILE A 362 -35.52 -4.09 -9.89
C ILE A 362 -35.38 -5.29 -10.80
N ASN A 363 -36.39 -6.14 -10.83
CA ASN A 363 -36.50 -7.21 -11.82
C ASN A 363 -37.41 -6.75 -12.97
N GLY A 364 -37.04 -7.05 -14.21
CA GLY A 364 -37.79 -6.64 -15.38
C GLY A 364 -36.90 -6.48 -16.60
N GLU A 365 -37.27 -5.55 -17.47
CA GLU A 365 -36.52 -5.22 -18.68
C GLU A 365 -35.44 -4.15 -18.32
N TRP A 366 -34.49 -4.52 -17.45
CA TRP A 366 -33.44 -3.66 -16.93
C TRP A 366 -32.05 -4.18 -17.27
N HIS A 367 -31.13 -3.23 -17.56
CA HIS A 367 -29.70 -3.50 -17.56
C HIS A 367 -29.08 -2.91 -16.31
N HIS A 368 -28.44 -3.76 -15.53
CA HIS A 368 -27.78 -3.40 -14.28
C HIS A 368 -26.27 -3.35 -14.45
N TYR A 369 -25.64 -2.39 -13.80
CA TYR A 369 -24.21 -2.13 -13.88
C TYR A 369 -23.63 -1.80 -12.53
N ILE A 370 -22.32 -2.06 -12.41
CA ILE A 370 -21.49 -1.48 -11.37
C ILE A 370 -20.29 -0.78 -11.99
N ASN A 371 -19.87 0.31 -11.37
CA ASN A 371 -18.57 0.89 -11.59
C ASN A 371 -17.65 0.51 -10.41
N VAL A 372 -16.50 -0.07 -10.72
CA VAL A 372 -15.48 -0.52 -9.76
C VAL A 372 -14.27 0.36 -9.92
N VAL A 373 -13.88 1.07 -8.86
CA VAL A 373 -12.70 1.94 -8.81
C VAL A 373 -11.64 1.26 -7.94
N ALA A 374 -10.59 0.73 -8.53
CA ALA A 374 -9.57 -0.04 -7.81
C ALA A 374 -8.16 0.49 -8.07
N PRO A 375 -7.22 0.35 -7.12
CA PRO A 375 -5.81 0.58 -7.38
C PRO A 375 -5.35 -0.25 -8.59
N THR A 376 -4.60 0.37 -9.51
CA THR A 376 -4.21 -0.27 -10.79
C THR A 376 -3.40 -1.56 -10.59
N GLU A 377 -2.60 -1.60 -9.54
CA GLU A 377 -1.82 -2.77 -9.13
C GLU A 377 -2.66 -3.94 -8.64
N SER A 378 -3.88 -3.67 -8.12
CA SER A 378 -4.76 -4.67 -7.47
C SER A 378 -5.94 -5.10 -8.34
N ILE A 379 -6.09 -4.61 -9.57
CA ILE A 379 -7.23 -4.96 -10.44
C ILE A 379 -7.37 -6.47 -10.71
N LYS A 380 -6.26 -7.21 -10.67
CA LYS A 380 -6.24 -8.67 -10.86
C LYS A 380 -6.88 -9.43 -9.68
N ASP A 381 -7.03 -8.79 -8.52
CA ASP A 381 -7.53 -9.42 -7.29
C ASP A 381 -9.02 -9.18 -7.08
N VAL A 382 -9.63 -8.30 -7.87
CA VAL A 382 -11.07 -8.00 -7.82
C VAL A 382 -11.89 -9.21 -8.28
N ARG A 383 -12.79 -9.68 -7.41
CA ARG A 383 -13.65 -10.84 -7.66
C ARG A 383 -15.11 -10.50 -7.41
N LEU A 384 -15.94 -10.69 -8.42
CA LEU A 384 -17.40 -10.57 -8.36
C LEU A 384 -18.02 -11.98 -8.28
N ASN A 385 -18.79 -12.27 -7.24
CA ASN A 385 -19.41 -13.58 -7.00
C ASN A 385 -18.40 -14.74 -7.11
N GLY A 386 -17.18 -14.52 -6.57
CA GLY A 386 -16.09 -15.49 -6.59
C GLY A 386 -15.29 -15.56 -7.90
N ARG A 387 -15.76 -14.96 -8.99
CA ARG A 387 -15.08 -14.93 -10.30
C ARG A 387 -14.27 -13.65 -10.44
N ARG A 388 -13.08 -13.74 -11.02
CA ARG A 388 -12.24 -12.57 -11.29
C ARG A 388 -12.94 -11.67 -12.31
N VAL A 389 -12.94 -10.35 -12.02
CA VAL A 389 -13.32 -9.34 -13.01
C VAL A 389 -12.20 -9.24 -14.04
N GLU A 390 -12.54 -9.25 -15.33
CA GLU A 390 -11.55 -9.20 -16.41
C GLU A 390 -10.74 -7.91 -16.35
N SER A 391 -9.41 -8.04 -16.28
CA SER A 391 -8.51 -6.90 -16.20
C SER A 391 -8.60 -5.94 -17.41
N SER A 392 -9.04 -6.46 -18.57
CA SER A 392 -9.28 -5.68 -19.79
C SER A 392 -10.42 -4.67 -19.68
N LEU A 393 -11.35 -4.86 -18.74
CA LEU A 393 -12.43 -3.91 -18.45
C LEU A 393 -11.95 -2.68 -17.68
N PHE A 394 -10.81 -2.78 -17.01
CA PHE A 394 -10.25 -1.68 -16.24
C PHE A 394 -9.50 -0.71 -17.14
N LYS A 395 -9.90 0.55 -17.08
CA LYS A 395 -9.25 1.67 -17.77
C LYS A 395 -8.56 2.53 -16.73
N ARG A 396 -7.26 2.79 -16.92
CA ARG A 396 -6.50 3.66 -16.01
C ARG A 396 -7.02 5.10 -16.08
N LEU A 397 -7.15 5.74 -14.94
CA LEU A 397 -7.61 7.11 -14.79
C LEU A 397 -6.44 8.09 -14.87
N GLY A 398 -6.09 8.48 -16.11
CA GLY A 398 -4.99 9.42 -16.34
C GLY A 398 -3.69 8.95 -15.70
N ASP A 399 -3.06 9.85 -14.95
CA ASP A 399 -1.84 9.59 -14.21
C ASP A 399 -2.06 9.15 -12.76
N SER A 400 -3.33 8.98 -12.33
CA SER A 400 -3.65 8.50 -10.99
C SER A 400 -3.23 7.04 -10.79
N ARG A 401 -3.20 6.60 -9.55
CA ARG A 401 -2.95 5.19 -9.20
C ARG A 401 -4.17 4.28 -9.40
N TYR A 402 -5.33 4.82 -9.79
CA TYR A 402 -6.58 4.08 -9.87
C TYR A 402 -6.98 3.76 -11.32
N SER A 403 -7.68 2.64 -11.46
CA SER A 403 -8.34 2.21 -12.68
C SER A 403 -9.82 1.98 -12.40
N ILE A 404 -10.66 2.15 -13.42
CA ILE A 404 -12.10 1.98 -13.31
C ILE A 404 -12.60 0.95 -14.31
N ALA A 405 -13.49 0.06 -13.86
CA ALA A 405 -14.20 -0.90 -14.70
C ALA A 405 -15.72 -0.66 -14.62
N GLN A 406 -16.39 -0.78 -15.77
CA GLN A 406 -17.85 -0.81 -15.90
C GLN A 406 -18.26 -2.26 -16.16
N VAL A 407 -18.97 -2.87 -15.22
CA VAL A 407 -19.34 -4.29 -15.30
C VAL A 407 -20.86 -4.44 -15.33
N GLN A 408 -21.37 -5.12 -16.34
CA GLN A 408 -22.78 -5.52 -16.38
C GLN A 408 -23.02 -6.70 -15.45
N ILE A 409 -24.11 -6.65 -14.70
CA ILE A 409 -24.47 -7.67 -13.71
C ILE A 409 -25.93 -8.08 -13.87
N PRO A 410 -26.32 -9.31 -13.50
CA PRO A 410 -27.73 -9.71 -13.52
C PRO A 410 -28.52 -9.12 -12.34
N TYR A 411 -29.83 -9.28 -12.37
CA TYR A 411 -30.69 -9.05 -11.21
C TYR A 411 -30.33 -9.99 -10.06
N GLY A 412 -30.31 -9.49 -8.84
CA GLY A 412 -30.13 -10.29 -7.63
C GLY A 412 -29.09 -9.74 -6.66
N THR A 413 -28.59 -10.60 -5.78
CA THR A 413 -27.56 -10.26 -4.79
C THR A 413 -26.18 -10.53 -5.33
N HIS A 414 -25.25 -9.63 -5.00
CA HIS A 414 -23.87 -9.71 -5.43
C HIS A 414 -22.91 -9.50 -4.27
N VAL A 415 -21.76 -10.17 -4.34
CA VAL A 415 -20.62 -9.96 -3.45
C VAL A 415 -19.41 -9.67 -4.31
N ILE A 416 -18.73 -8.55 -4.04
CA ILE A 416 -17.48 -8.19 -4.71
C ILE A 416 -16.40 -7.95 -3.67
N ARG A 417 -15.19 -8.47 -3.91
CA ARG A 417 -14.05 -8.45 -2.98
C ARG A 417 -12.76 -8.17 -3.70
N SER A 418 -11.83 -7.53 -3.00
CA SER A 418 -10.43 -7.37 -3.40
C SER A 418 -9.55 -7.42 -2.16
N GLU A 419 -8.24 -7.65 -2.33
CA GLU A 419 -7.26 -7.59 -1.24
C GLU A 419 -7.07 -6.14 -0.78
N GLU A 420 -6.99 -5.19 -1.72
CA GLU A 420 -6.92 -3.77 -1.43
C GLU A 420 -8.32 -3.13 -1.46
N PRO A 421 -8.56 -2.08 -0.65
CA PRO A 421 -9.80 -1.33 -0.67
C PRO A 421 -10.07 -0.72 -2.05
N PHE A 422 -11.33 -0.77 -2.48
CA PHE A 422 -11.80 -0.24 -3.76
C PHE A 422 -13.16 0.42 -3.62
N GLY A 423 -13.52 1.30 -4.55
CA GLY A 423 -14.82 1.98 -4.58
C GLY A 423 -15.82 1.24 -5.45
N LEU A 424 -17.09 1.32 -5.07
CA LEU A 424 -18.19 0.68 -5.79
C LEU A 424 -19.43 1.56 -5.80
N TYR A 425 -20.09 1.65 -6.94
CA TYR A 425 -21.46 2.16 -7.05
C TYR A 425 -22.26 1.39 -8.09
N SER A 426 -23.57 1.25 -7.82
CA SER A 426 -24.50 0.43 -8.57
C SER A 426 -25.56 1.30 -9.25
N TYR A 427 -25.92 0.95 -10.47
CA TYR A 427 -26.94 1.66 -11.22
C TYR A 427 -27.59 0.77 -12.27
N GLY A 428 -28.73 1.22 -12.80
CA GLY A 428 -29.43 0.51 -13.86
C GLY A 428 -30.32 1.42 -14.69
N PHE A 429 -30.60 0.93 -15.92
CA PHE A 429 -31.49 1.60 -16.89
C PHE A 429 -32.57 0.66 -17.36
N GLY A 430 -33.79 1.16 -17.43
CA GLY A 430 -34.94 0.43 -17.91
C GLY A 430 -35.07 0.46 -19.43
N TYR A 431 -35.63 -0.62 -19.99
CA TYR A 431 -35.88 -0.85 -21.40
C TYR A 431 -37.28 -1.37 -21.63
N GLY A 432 -37.72 -1.41 -22.88
CA GLY A 432 -39.01 -1.95 -23.24
C GLY A 432 -40.17 -1.32 -22.48
N LYS A 433 -40.88 -2.11 -21.67
CA LYS A 433 -41.97 -1.61 -20.81
C LYS A 433 -41.51 -0.75 -19.66
N ASP A 434 -40.25 -0.90 -19.25
CA ASP A 434 -39.59 -0.15 -18.14
C ASP A 434 -38.72 0.98 -18.75
N ALA A 435 -38.80 1.28 -20.03
CA ALA A 435 -38.05 2.32 -20.71
C ALA A 435 -38.26 3.70 -20.07
N TYR A 436 -37.25 4.57 -20.21
CA TYR A 436 -37.25 5.94 -19.69
C TYR A 436 -37.28 5.97 -18.15
N ASP A 437 -36.54 5.05 -17.53
CA ASP A 437 -36.38 5.01 -16.10
C ASP A 437 -34.94 4.66 -15.74
N ALA A 438 -34.48 5.07 -14.57
CA ALA A 438 -33.15 4.81 -14.08
C ALA A 438 -33.16 4.73 -12.55
N TYR A 439 -32.14 4.06 -11.98
CA TYR A 439 -31.81 4.13 -10.58
C TYR A 439 -30.31 4.12 -10.39
N GLY A 440 -29.86 4.71 -9.28
CA GLY A 440 -28.48 4.61 -8.86
C GLY A 440 -28.35 4.77 -7.37
N ASN A 441 -27.33 4.16 -6.79
CA ASN A 441 -27.01 4.35 -5.40
C ASN A 441 -25.54 4.03 -5.11
N MET A 442 -25.07 4.53 -3.98
CA MET A 442 -23.85 4.07 -3.36
C MET A 442 -24.01 2.61 -2.93
N ALA A 443 -23.18 1.71 -3.44
CA ALA A 443 -23.28 0.30 -3.10
C ALA A 443 -22.71 -0.03 -1.70
N GLY A 444 -22.03 0.91 -1.08
CA GLY A 444 -21.45 0.82 0.27
C GLY A 444 -20.23 1.71 0.44
N GLN A 445 -19.91 1.99 1.70
CA GLN A 445 -18.65 2.63 2.10
C GLN A 445 -18.37 2.39 3.59
N SER A 446 -17.15 2.68 4.03
CA SER A 446 -16.82 2.84 5.44
C SER A 446 -17.18 4.25 5.91
N PHE A 447 -17.21 4.46 7.24
CA PHE A 447 -17.49 5.75 7.87
C PHE A 447 -16.42 6.07 8.91
N ILE A 448 -15.15 6.06 8.46
CA ILE A 448 -14.01 6.45 9.27
C ILE A 448 -14.05 7.97 9.47
N GLU A 449 -13.80 8.44 10.68
CA GLU A 449 -13.69 9.87 10.97
C GLU A 449 -12.34 10.39 10.48
N LEU A 450 -12.35 11.02 9.31
CA LEU A 450 -11.14 11.41 8.59
C LEU A 450 -10.44 12.65 9.15
N ALA A 451 -11.13 13.44 9.96
CA ALA A 451 -10.56 14.67 10.54
C ALA A 451 -9.41 14.40 11.54
N GLU A 452 -9.35 13.21 12.11
CA GLU A 452 -8.37 12.82 13.14
C GLU A 452 -7.15 12.09 12.57
N ILE A 453 -7.17 11.68 11.30
CA ILE A 453 -6.07 10.94 10.69
C ILE A 453 -5.08 11.94 10.06
N PRO A 454 -3.86 12.06 10.62
CA PRO A 454 -2.86 12.96 10.07
C PRO A 454 -2.30 12.40 8.77
N ASP A 455 -1.99 13.30 7.83
CA ASP A 455 -1.13 13.01 6.70
C ASP A 455 0.31 12.94 7.20
N SER A 456 0.88 11.73 7.20
CA SER A 456 2.22 11.45 7.73
C SER A 456 3.18 10.83 6.70
N LEU A 457 2.73 10.70 5.45
CA LEU A 457 3.48 10.04 4.40
C LEU A 457 4.02 11.06 3.39
N ALA A 458 5.32 11.02 3.15
CA ALA A 458 5.93 11.89 2.14
C ALA A 458 5.44 11.56 0.72
N PRO A 459 5.37 12.56 -0.19
CA PRO A 459 4.97 12.37 -1.58
C PRO A 459 5.81 11.31 -2.31
N MET A 460 5.24 10.66 -3.31
CA MET A 460 5.88 9.63 -4.15
C MET A 460 6.19 10.17 -5.54
N ALA A 461 7.18 9.57 -6.21
CA ALA A 461 7.48 9.87 -7.61
C ALA A 461 7.68 8.60 -8.44
N ASP A 462 7.15 8.61 -9.67
CA ASP A 462 7.32 7.57 -10.69
C ASP A 462 7.91 8.17 -11.95
N GLY A 463 8.74 7.40 -12.66
CA GLY A 463 9.38 7.84 -13.91
C GLY A 463 8.86 7.09 -15.13
N ARG A 464 8.71 7.82 -16.25
CA ARG A 464 8.33 7.27 -17.55
C ARG A 464 9.21 7.80 -18.66
N SER A 465 9.91 6.91 -19.37
CA SER A 465 10.67 7.31 -20.56
C SER A 465 9.75 7.62 -21.73
N ARG A 466 9.93 8.77 -22.36
CA ARG A 466 9.38 9.18 -23.64
C ARG A 466 10.48 9.17 -24.70
N ARG A 467 10.14 9.43 -25.98
CA ARG A 467 11.14 9.39 -27.06
C ARG A 467 12.33 10.30 -26.80
N ASP A 468 12.11 11.54 -26.34
CA ASP A 468 13.14 12.57 -26.19
C ASP A 468 13.22 13.13 -24.76
N ASP A 469 12.29 12.77 -23.88
CA ASP A 469 12.16 13.29 -22.51
C ASP A 469 11.91 12.15 -21.51
N PHE A 470 12.07 12.49 -20.25
CA PHE A 470 11.69 11.67 -19.12
C PHE A 470 10.62 12.41 -18.32
N GLU A 471 9.44 11.82 -18.21
CA GLU A 471 8.37 12.35 -17.35
C GLU A 471 8.51 11.79 -15.94
N VAL A 472 8.58 12.67 -14.96
CA VAL A 472 8.49 12.33 -13.54
C VAL A 472 7.12 12.74 -13.04
N VAL A 473 6.32 11.78 -12.64
CA VAL A 473 5.00 12.00 -12.04
C VAL A 473 5.17 11.98 -10.53
N VAL A 474 5.10 13.14 -9.92
CA VAL A 474 5.12 13.28 -8.46
C VAL A 474 3.69 13.28 -7.96
N ARG A 475 3.40 12.49 -6.94
CA ARG A 475 2.06 12.27 -6.40
C ARG A 475 2.02 12.41 -4.89
N ASP A 476 0.89 12.94 -4.43
CA ASP A 476 0.46 12.96 -3.07
C ASP A 476 -1.06 12.73 -3.07
N ASP A 477 -1.46 11.52 -3.51
CA ASP A 477 -2.85 11.15 -3.82
C ASP A 477 -3.27 9.84 -3.11
N ARG A 478 -2.56 9.42 -2.06
CA ARG A 478 -2.96 8.30 -1.22
C ARG A 478 -4.15 8.68 -0.33
N THR A 479 -4.70 7.71 0.33
CA THR A 479 -5.97 7.82 1.05
C THR A 479 -6.07 8.99 2.02
N PHE A 480 -5.00 9.38 2.72
CA PHE A 480 -5.01 10.47 3.72
C PHE A 480 -4.15 11.67 3.34
N ASP A 481 -3.52 11.65 2.18
CA ASP A 481 -2.67 12.72 1.70
C ASP A 481 -3.44 14.05 1.53
N ARG A 482 -2.73 15.16 1.71
CA ARG A 482 -3.30 16.52 1.58
C ARG A 482 -2.93 17.21 0.28
N GLY A 483 -2.19 16.53 -0.57
CA GLY A 483 -1.70 17.02 -1.84
C GLY A 483 -0.40 17.80 -1.74
N LEU A 484 0.20 18.06 -2.88
CA LEU A 484 1.49 18.72 -3.03
C LEU A 484 1.45 20.20 -2.63
N GLN A 485 2.50 20.65 -1.98
CA GLN A 485 2.76 22.05 -1.72
C GLN A 485 3.79 22.61 -2.70
N THR A 486 4.95 21.95 -2.83
CA THR A 486 6.02 22.38 -3.72
C THR A 486 6.82 21.20 -4.28
N VAL A 487 7.33 21.39 -5.49
CA VAL A 487 8.43 20.57 -6.05
C VAL A 487 9.51 21.54 -6.50
N THR A 488 10.73 21.37 -5.99
CA THR A 488 11.86 22.22 -6.30
C THR A 488 13.03 21.42 -6.84
N VAL A 489 13.73 21.97 -7.81
CA VAL A 489 15.00 21.43 -8.30
C VAL A 489 16.11 21.92 -7.37
N VAL A 490 16.70 21.00 -6.61
CA VAL A 490 17.80 21.31 -5.67
C VAL A 490 19.14 21.32 -6.38
N GLU A 491 19.32 20.42 -7.34
CA GLU A 491 20.54 20.28 -8.11
C GLU A 491 20.20 19.85 -9.55
N SER A 492 20.88 20.44 -10.50
CA SER A 492 20.78 20.05 -11.91
C SER A 492 22.19 20.07 -12.56
N LEU A 493 22.57 18.92 -13.12
CA LEU A 493 23.83 18.77 -13.84
C LEU A 493 23.57 18.12 -15.21
N TYR A 494 23.77 18.86 -16.29
CA TYR A 494 23.56 18.43 -17.69
C TYR A 494 22.15 17.94 -18.03
N LEU A 495 21.18 18.19 -17.18
CA LEU A 495 19.76 17.94 -17.41
C LEU A 495 18.95 19.22 -17.14
N ASP A 496 17.95 19.46 -17.96
CA ASP A 496 16.95 20.50 -17.74
C ASP A 496 15.69 19.88 -17.20
N ALA A 497 15.14 20.45 -16.14
CA ALA A 497 13.88 20.04 -15.53
C ALA A 497 12.84 21.14 -15.68
N ASP A 498 11.78 20.87 -16.41
CA ASP A 498 10.61 21.74 -16.56
C ASP A 498 9.60 21.39 -15.47
N VAL A 499 9.55 22.22 -14.42
CA VAL A 499 8.64 22.08 -13.28
C VAL A 499 7.47 23.03 -13.48
N PRO A 500 6.25 22.55 -13.74
CA PRO A 500 5.08 23.40 -13.91
C PRO A 500 4.72 24.07 -12.57
N LYS A 501 3.96 25.19 -12.66
CA LYS A 501 3.41 25.83 -11.47
C LYS A 501 2.48 24.85 -10.73
N ILE A 502 2.75 24.64 -9.45
CA ILE A 502 1.97 23.75 -8.60
C ILE A 502 0.95 24.59 -7.82
N GLU A 503 -0.31 24.21 -7.91
CA GLU A 503 -1.34 24.75 -7.03
C GLU A 503 -1.34 23.94 -5.73
N ARG A 504 -1.29 24.62 -4.60
CA ARG A 504 -1.28 24.00 -3.27
C ARG A 504 -2.45 23.02 -3.11
N GLY A 505 -2.17 21.79 -2.69
CA GLY A 505 -3.16 20.71 -2.54
C GLY A 505 -3.37 19.91 -3.85
N SER A 506 -2.59 20.16 -4.89
CA SER A 506 -2.64 19.35 -6.11
C SER A 506 -2.28 17.89 -5.79
N PRO A 507 -3.08 16.91 -6.23
CA PRO A 507 -2.80 15.51 -5.95
C PRO A 507 -1.60 14.95 -6.70
N LEU A 508 -1.25 15.56 -7.83
CA LEU A 508 -0.09 15.18 -8.61
C LEU A 508 0.41 16.32 -9.50
N VAL A 509 1.66 16.20 -9.91
CA VAL A 509 2.29 17.05 -10.92
C VAL A 509 3.17 16.21 -11.84
N VAL A 510 3.23 16.54 -13.11
CA VAL A 510 4.09 15.89 -14.11
C VAL A 510 5.19 16.86 -14.51
N LEU A 511 6.43 16.48 -14.23
CA LEU A 511 7.62 17.20 -14.63
C LEU A 511 8.20 16.58 -15.89
N ARG A 512 8.90 17.39 -16.70
CA ARG A 512 9.65 16.90 -17.85
C ARG A 512 11.13 17.16 -17.68
N ILE A 513 11.93 16.12 -17.85
CA ILE A 513 13.39 16.19 -17.73
C ILE A 513 13.99 15.82 -19.07
N ARG A 514 14.94 16.66 -19.54
CA ARG A 514 15.63 16.50 -20.84
C ARG A 514 17.13 16.62 -20.68
N PRO A 515 17.93 16.02 -21.55
CA PRO A 515 19.35 16.27 -21.58
C PRO A 515 19.61 17.72 -22.05
N ALA A 516 20.28 18.51 -21.23
CA ALA A 516 20.81 19.83 -21.65
C ALA A 516 21.97 19.68 -22.63
N VAL A 517 22.72 18.58 -22.53
CA VAL A 517 23.83 18.23 -23.44
C VAL A 517 23.65 16.81 -23.92
N SER A 518 23.44 16.63 -25.22
CA SER A 518 23.30 15.30 -25.83
C SER A 518 24.57 14.47 -25.66
N GLY A 519 24.38 13.16 -25.35
CA GLY A 519 25.50 12.22 -25.22
C GLY A 519 26.34 12.42 -23.96
N ARG A 520 25.84 13.09 -22.94
CA ARG A 520 26.50 13.29 -21.65
C ARG A 520 25.61 12.88 -20.49
N SER A 521 26.18 12.09 -19.57
CA SER A 521 25.48 11.71 -18.35
C SER A 521 25.11 12.93 -17.51
N GLY A 522 23.92 12.93 -16.94
CA GLY A 522 23.39 14.04 -16.19
C GLY A 522 22.60 13.59 -14.94
N ARG A 523 22.32 14.57 -14.09
CA ARG A 523 21.64 14.39 -12.80
C ARG A 523 20.71 15.54 -12.48
N VAL A 524 19.51 15.22 -11.95
CA VAL A 524 18.61 16.19 -11.33
C VAL A 524 18.21 15.65 -9.97
N VAL A 525 18.25 16.50 -8.95
CA VAL A 525 17.72 16.22 -7.62
C VAL A 525 16.49 17.07 -7.39
N LEU A 526 15.39 16.44 -7.07
CA LEU A 526 14.11 17.05 -6.76
C LEU A 526 13.85 16.96 -5.25
N ASN A 527 13.44 18.07 -4.65
CA ASN A 527 12.86 18.08 -3.30
C ASN A 527 11.37 18.34 -3.43
N VAL A 528 10.57 17.46 -2.82
CA VAL A 528 9.11 17.46 -2.87
C VAL A 528 8.57 17.66 -1.46
N VAL A 529 7.61 18.58 -1.32
CA VAL A 529 6.95 18.88 -0.03
C VAL A 529 5.45 18.83 -0.25
N ASP A 530 4.71 18.17 0.63
CA ASP A 530 3.25 18.17 0.68
C ASP A 530 2.69 19.33 1.55
N VAL A 531 1.36 19.43 1.60
CA VAL A 531 0.65 20.44 2.41
C VAL A 531 0.78 20.19 3.90
N ALA A 532 1.02 18.94 4.32
CA ALA A 532 1.23 18.57 5.73
C ALA A 532 2.66 18.85 6.22
N GLY A 533 3.60 19.10 5.29
CA GLY A 533 5.01 19.36 5.59
C GLY A 533 5.91 18.13 5.49
N ASN A 534 5.40 16.97 5.04
CA ASN A 534 6.25 15.81 4.79
C ASN A 534 7.08 16.03 3.52
N THR A 535 8.33 15.55 3.54
CA THR A 535 9.30 15.81 2.48
C THR A 535 9.87 14.52 1.91
N ALA A 536 10.10 14.49 0.60
CA ALA A 536 10.83 13.44 -0.08
C ALA A 536 11.83 14.03 -1.08
N GLU A 537 12.99 13.40 -1.21
CA GLU A 537 13.96 13.74 -2.24
C GLU A 537 14.05 12.61 -3.29
N TYR A 538 14.19 13.01 -4.56
CA TYR A 538 14.30 12.11 -5.69
C TYR A 538 15.45 12.52 -6.59
N THR A 539 16.20 11.54 -7.07
CA THR A 539 17.27 11.77 -8.03
C THR A 539 16.90 11.13 -9.36
N VAL A 540 16.96 11.91 -10.42
CA VAL A 540 16.85 11.43 -11.81
C VAL A 540 18.22 11.44 -12.43
N CYS A 541 18.65 10.26 -12.89
CA CYS A 541 19.91 10.05 -13.59
C CYS A 541 19.65 9.82 -15.08
N TYR A 542 20.46 10.41 -15.94
CA TYR A 542 20.56 10.13 -17.35
C TYR A 542 21.94 9.52 -17.60
N VAL A 543 22.02 8.23 -17.83
CA VAL A 543 23.28 7.47 -17.88
C VAL A 543 23.34 6.59 -19.11
N PHE A 544 24.55 6.35 -19.60
CA PHE A 544 24.77 5.41 -20.71
C PHE A 544 24.62 3.97 -20.22
N ASP A 545 23.70 3.24 -20.85
CA ASP A 545 23.51 1.81 -20.62
C ASP A 545 24.20 1.01 -21.74
N SER A 546 25.23 0.27 -21.39
CA SER A 546 26.03 -0.53 -22.34
C SER A 546 25.27 -1.70 -22.98
N ARG A 547 24.18 -2.17 -22.36
CA ARG A 547 23.36 -3.25 -22.93
C ARG A 547 22.52 -2.78 -24.10
N SER A 548 21.88 -1.62 -23.95
CA SER A 548 21.04 -1.04 -24.98
C SER A 548 21.81 -0.12 -25.92
N GLU A 549 23.10 0.12 -25.64
CA GLU A 549 24.00 1.05 -26.36
C GLU A 549 23.38 2.45 -26.48
N ARG A 550 22.64 2.88 -25.47
CA ARG A 550 21.95 4.19 -25.45
C ARG A 550 21.91 4.76 -24.03
N TYR A 551 21.64 6.05 -23.96
CA TYR A 551 21.37 6.70 -22.69
C TYR A 551 19.97 6.34 -22.20
N VAL A 552 19.85 6.06 -20.90
CA VAL A 552 18.59 5.74 -20.22
C VAL A 552 18.40 6.65 -19.00
N TYR A 553 17.14 6.87 -18.65
CA TYR A 553 16.78 7.57 -17.42
C TYR A 553 16.51 6.57 -16.31
N VAL A 554 16.99 6.90 -15.10
CA VAL A 554 16.76 6.14 -13.88
C VAL A 554 16.27 7.10 -12.80
N LEU A 555 15.13 6.82 -12.22
CA LEU A 555 14.60 7.54 -11.06
C LEU A 555 14.88 6.72 -9.79
N SER A 556 15.41 7.38 -8.76
CA SER A 556 15.72 6.79 -7.47
C SER A 556 15.27 7.69 -6.33
N THR A 557 14.92 7.11 -5.20
CA THR A 557 14.58 7.84 -3.98
C THR A 557 15.86 8.28 -3.25
N GLY A 558 15.87 9.50 -2.76
CA GLY A 558 16.96 10.09 -2.00
C GLY A 558 17.90 10.95 -2.86
N ARG A 559 18.61 11.85 -2.18
CA ARG A 559 19.57 12.78 -2.79
C ARG A 559 20.88 12.09 -3.16
N ASP A 560 21.29 11.10 -2.37
CA ASP A 560 22.61 10.47 -2.49
C ASP A 560 22.68 9.35 -3.52
N THR A 561 21.67 9.23 -4.38
CA THR A 561 21.70 8.28 -5.49
C THR A 561 22.62 8.81 -6.57
N GLU A 562 23.72 8.13 -6.84
CA GLU A 562 24.61 8.48 -7.95
C GLU A 562 24.11 8.02 -9.29
N CYS A 563 24.33 8.90 -10.27
CA CYS A 563 24.13 8.61 -11.67
C CYS A 563 25.37 7.93 -12.25
N VAL A 564 25.70 6.74 -11.77
CA VAL A 564 26.86 5.97 -12.24
C VAL A 564 26.44 5.12 -13.42
N SER A 565 27.18 5.20 -14.52
CA SER A 565 27.09 4.20 -15.57
C SER A 565 27.47 2.85 -14.98
N GLU A 566 26.77 1.77 -15.35
CA GLU A 566 27.04 0.41 -14.83
C GLU A 566 28.45 -0.10 -15.12
N ASP A 567 29.24 0.59 -15.95
CA ASP A 567 30.60 0.26 -16.40
C ASP A 567 31.73 0.84 -15.53
N GLY A 568 31.43 1.30 -14.32
CA GLY A 568 32.41 1.94 -13.43
C GLY A 568 33.47 1.01 -12.86
N TRP A 569 34.66 1.56 -12.60
CA TRP A 569 35.70 0.90 -11.82
C TRP A 569 35.33 0.86 -10.34
N LEU A 570 35.72 -0.23 -9.69
CA LEU A 570 35.49 -0.49 -8.27
C LEU A 570 36.84 -0.69 -7.60
N VAL A 571 37.03 -0.08 -6.44
CA VAL A 571 38.18 -0.38 -5.56
C VAL A 571 37.61 -0.77 -4.21
N GLY A 572 38.10 -1.85 -3.62
CA GLY A 572 37.65 -2.29 -2.31
C GLY A 572 38.80 -2.68 -1.40
N ALA A 573 38.57 -2.59 -0.10
CA ALA A 573 39.44 -3.08 0.93
C ALA A 573 38.65 -3.99 1.88
N PHE A 574 39.29 -5.02 2.39
CA PHE A 574 38.66 -6.02 3.25
C PHE A 574 39.62 -6.56 4.32
N ALA A 575 39.03 -6.94 5.43
CA ALA A 575 39.69 -7.76 6.44
C ALA A 575 39.21 -9.21 6.30
N VAL A 576 40.12 -10.13 6.59
CA VAL A 576 39.89 -11.57 6.50
C VAL A 576 40.03 -12.19 7.87
N ALA A 577 39.06 -12.96 8.30
CA ALA A 577 39.19 -13.97 9.34
C ALA A 577 38.95 -15.33 8.68
N ALA A 578 39.92 -16.20 8.71
CA ALA A 578 39.86 -17.54 8.14
C ALA A 578 39.99 -18.61 9.20
N SER A 579 39.11 -19.61 9.14
CA SER A 579 39.26 -20.86 9.90
C SER A 579 39.71 -21.93 8.92
N HIS A 580 40.82 -22.56 9.21
CA HIS A 580 41.31 -23.69 8.44
C HIS A 580 40.58 -24.94 8.90
N THR A 581 39.69 -25.42 8.07
CA THR A 581 38.82 -26.56 8.41
C THR A 581 39.51 -27.89 8.26
N ARG A 582 40.55 -27.94 7.42
CA ARG A 582 41.27 -29.16 7.13
C ARG A 582 42.72 -28.86 6.78
N MET A 583 43.65 -29.49 7.52
CA MET A 583 45.05 -29.59 7.17
C MET A 583 45.41 -31.08 7.26
N ASP A 584 45.82 -31.65 6.17
CA ASP A 584 46.29 -33.03 6.09
C ASP A 584 47.80 -33.03 5.76
N LEU A 585 48.60 -33.62 6.62
CA LEU A 585 50.04 -33.76 6.43
C LEU A 585 50.37 -35.23 6.33
N GLU A 586 50.80 -35.67 5.13
CA GLU A 586 51.24 -37.02 4.87
C GLU A 586 52.69 -37.00 4.38
N GLY A 587 53.56 -37.91 4.90
CA GLY A 587 54.91 -38.09 4.47
C GLY A 587 55.94 -37.89 5.59
N THR A 588 57.18 -38.24 5.33
CA THR A 588 58.33 -38.09 6.26
C THR A 588 59.08 -36.82 5.91
N SER A 589 59.15 -35.86 6.85
CA SER A 589 60.03 -34.72 6.68
C SER A 589 61.48 -35.08 7.01
N THR A 590 62.40 -34.67 6.15
CA THR A 590 63.82 -34.69 6.46
C THR A 590 64.19 -33.47 7.31
N GLY A 591 64.60 -33.63 8.53
CA GLY A 591 64.98 -32.54 9.41
C GLY A 591 64.59 -32.78 10.85
N GLU A 592 64.19 -31.76 11.60
CA GLU A 592 63.85 -31.83 13.03
C GLU A 592 62.64 -32.69 13.39
N LEU A 593 61.85 -33.18 12.40
CA LEU A 593 60.74 -34.11 12.55
C LEU A 593 61.18 -35.57 12.16
N GLN A 594 62.26 -36.04 12.66
CA GLN A 594 62.73 -37.43 12.44
C GLN A 594 61.82 -38.43 13.17
N GLY A 595 61.05 -39.19 12.38
CA GLY A 595 60.17 -40.27 12.84
C GLY A 595 58.87 -40.32 11.99
N GLN A 596 58.40 -41.54 11.67
CA GLN A 596 57.08 -41.73 11.03
C GLN A 596 55.96 -41.28 11.98
N GLN A 597 55.63 -40.04 11.96
CA GLN A 597 54.47 -39.51 12.68
C GLN A 597 53.47 -39.05 11.61
N SER A 598 52.34 -39.70 11.53
CA SER A 598 51.19 -39.16 10.78
C SER A 598 50.47 -38.13 11.71
N PHE A 599 50.28 -36.94 11.21
CA PHE A 599 49.48 -35.93 11.88
C PHE A 599 48.04 -36.01 11.35
N GLY A 600 47.08 -36.14 12.27
CA GLY A 600 45.67 -36.13 11.89
C GLY A 600 45.15 -34.75 11.50
N GLN A 601 43.86 -34.68 11.19
CA GLN A 601 43.20 -33.42 10.83
C GLN A 601 43.46 -32.34 11.86
N ALA A 602 43.89 -31.17 11.41
CA ALA A 602 44.15 -30.03 12.26
C ALA A 602 43.18 -28.89 11.98
N GLU A 603 42.82 -28.16 13.01
CA GLU A 603 42.15 -26.91 12.92
C GLU A 603 43.12 -25.75 13.13
N GLY A 604 42.97 -24.71 12.30
CA GLY A 604 43.82 -23.53 12.40
C GLY A 604 43.07 -22.25 12.05
N TYR A 605 43.58 -21.15 12.54
CA TYR A 605 43.02 -19.82 12.32
C TYR A 605 44.02 -18.91 11.63
N GLY A 606 43.58 -18.19 10.63
CA GLY A 606 44.36 -17.15 9.99
C GLY A 606 43.59 -15.83 9.93
N THR A 607 44.29 -14.74 9.96
CA THR A 607 43.75 -13.40 9.82
C THR A 607 44.53 -12.62 8.78
N GLY A 608 43.97 -11.56 8.26
CA GLY A 608 44.64 -10.71 7.29
C GLY A 608 43.76 -9.64 6.69
N GLY A 609 44.18 -9.13 5.58
CA GLY A 609 43.40 -8.15 4.84
C GLY A 609 43.89 -8.00 3.41
N GLY A 610 43.11 -7.29 2.61
CA GLY A 610 43.45 -7.13 1.20
C GLY A 610 42.74 -5.96 0.58
N ILE A 611 43.09 -5.75 -0.67
CA ILE A 611 42.48 -4.79 -1.57
C ILE A 611 42.09 -5.50 -2.86
N PHE A 612 41.12 -4.95 -3.56
CA PHE A 612 40.81 -5.40 -4.91
C PHE A 612 40.42 -4.23 -5.78
N VAL A 613 40.67 -4.41 -7.09
CA VAL A 613 40.24 -3.51 -8.13
C VAL A 613 39.36 -4.33 -9.06
N GLY A 614 38.17 -3.86 -9.34
CA GLY A 614 37.21 -4.58 -10.16
C GLY A 614 36.54 -3.66 -11.18
N ARG A 615 35.91 -4.31 -12.16
CA ARG A 615 35.08 -3.66 -13.15
C ARG A 615 33.78 -4.43 -13.28
N ARG A 616 32.66 -3.69 -13.25
CA ARG A 616 31.36 -4.25 -13.57
C ARG A 616 31.23 -4.37 -15.09
N VAL A 617 31.08 -5.58 -15.59
CA VAL A 617 30.97 -5.87 -17.03
C VAL A 617 29.54 -6.11 -17.48
N SER A 618 28.64 -6.33 -16.50
CA SER A 618 27.20 -6.38 -16.70
C SER A 618 26.51 -6.04 -15.38
N PRO A 619 25.22 -5.73 -15.35
CA PRO A 619 24.48 -5.46 -14.08
C PRO A 619 24.61 -6.57 -13.03
N SER A 620 24.85 -7.79 -13.46
CA SER A 620 24.93 -8.96 -12.61
C SER A 620 26.34 -9.52 -12.43
N VAL A 621 27.39 -8.97 -13.10
CA VAL A 621 28.74 -9.57 -13.07
C VAL A 621 29.83 -8.52 -12.85
N ILE A 622 30.68 -8.76 -11.88
CA ILE A 622 31.90 -8.00 -11.60
C ILE A 622 33.11 -8.92 -11.73
N PHE A 623 34.13 -8.49 -12.46
CA PHE A 623 35.46 -9.11 -12.43
C PHE A 623 36.39 -8.26 -11.61
N SER A 624 37.20 -8.90 -10.76
CA SER A 624 38.16 -8.20 -9.90
C SER A 624 39.52 -8.90 -9.82
N GLY A 625 40.59 -8.10 -9.79
CA GLY A 625 41.89 -8.52 -9.32
C GLY A 625 42.02 -8.27 -7.85
N ARG A 626 42.45 -9.28 -7.08
CA ARG A 626 42.56 -9.24 -5.61
C ARG A 626 43.99 -9.38 -5.17
N LEU A 627 44.42 -8.61 -4.19
CA LEU A 627 45.71 -8.69 -3.53
C LEU A 627 45.45 -8.75 -2.01
N SER A 628 45.93 -9.79 -1.33
CA SER A 628 45.75 -9.91 0.10
C SER A 628 47.01 -10.45 0.80
N LEU A 629 47.18 -9.98 2.02
CA LEU A 629 48.18 -10.50 2.95
C LEU A 629 47.44 -11.18 4.10
N THR A 630 47.60 -12.48 4.23
CA THR A 630 46.91 -13.27 5.27
C THR A 630 47.90 -14.19 5.96
N THR A 631 47.70 -14.43 7.23
CA THR A 631 48.43 -15.45 7.94
C THR A 631 47.69 -16.77 7.84
N MET A 632 48.41 -17.86 7.69
CA MET A 632 47.92 -19.21 7.88
C MET A 632 48.53 -19.75 9.14
N GLY A 633 47.70 -20.09 10.13
CA GLY A 633 48.14 -20.69 11.38
C GLY A 633 47.33 -21.94 11.66
N GLY A 634 47.93 -22.92 12.30
CA GLY A 634 47.26 -24.12 12.72
C GLY A 634 48.12 -24.97 13.66
N SER A 635 47.43 -25.87 14.36
CA SER A 635 48.08 -26.83 15.25
C SER A 635 47.69 -28.24 14.85
N LEU A 636 48.66 -29.07 14.57
CA LEU A 636 48.51 -30.49 14.22
C LEU A 636 48.97 -31.32 15.42
N LEU A 637 48.11 -32.21 15.87
CA LEU A 637 48.48 -33.20 16.92
C LEU A 637 48.86 -34.51 16.22
N SER A 638 49.95 -35.12 16.62
CA SER A 638 50.36 -36.44 16.16
C SER A 638 49.27 -37.46 16.47
N ALA A 639 48.84 -38.19 15.41
CA ALA A 639 47.88 -39.28 15.55
C ALA A 639 48.49 -40.48 16.30
N ASP A 640 49.79 -40.69 16.19
CA ASP A 640 50.52 -41.77 16.83
C ASP A 640 51.38 -41.21 17.97
N SER A 641 51.19 -41.74 19.17
CA SER A 641 52.05 -41.49 20.29
C SER A 641 53.31 -42.35 20.15
N THR A 642 54.47 -41.73 20.14
CA THR A 642 55.72 -42.50 20.18
C THR A 642 55.95 -43.02 21.57
N THR A 643 56.33 -44.32 21.65
CA THR A 643 56.71 -44.95 22.92
C THR A 643 58.26 -44.89 23.01
N SER A 644 58.71 -44.16 23.95
CA SER A 644 60.16 -44.03 24.24
C SER A 644 60.48 -44.68 25.55
N ALA A 645 61.69 -45.27 25.66
CA ALA A 645 62.19 -45.86 26.86
C ALA A 645 63.41 -45.06 27.40
N VAL A 646 63.35 -44.62 28.61
CA VAL A 646 64.44 -43.94 29.30
C VAL A 646 64.90 -44.75 30.49
N TYR A 647 66.20 -44.88 30.68
CA TYR A 647 66.82 -45.55 31.82
C TYR A 647 66.75 -44.62 33.04
N ASP A 648 66.08 -45.06 34.12
CA ASP A 648 66.06 -44.33 35.36
C ASP A 648 67.31 -44.70 36.14
N PRO A 649 68.29 -43.80 36.26
CA PRO A 649 69.53 -44.11 37.00
C PRO A 649 69.36 -44.28 38.51
N ALA A 650 68.19 -43.90 39.03
CA ALA A 650 67.91 -44.03 40.48
C ALA A 650 67.18 -45.34 40.83
N GLY A 651 66.56 -46.02 39.86
CA GLY A 651 65.73 -47.20 40.09
C GLY A 651 66.17 -48.47 39.37
N ASP A 652 67.21 -48.47 38.54
CA ASP A 652 67.64 -49.56 37.65
C ASP A 652 66.53 -50.21 36.84
N GLN A 653 65.53 -49.35 36.43
CA GLN A 653 64.37 -49.76 35.61
C GLN A 653 64.20 -48.88 34.37
N GLN A 654 63.77 -49.53 33.29
CA GLN A 654 63.45 -48.86 32.07
C GLN A 654 61.97 -48.32 32.15
N ILE A 655 61.83 -46.98 32.17
CA ILE A 655 60.47 -46.34 32.10
C ILE A 655 60.10 -46.16 30.68
N ILE A 656 58.95 -46.73 30.28
CA ILE A 656 58.32 -46.54 29.00
C ILE A 656 57.32 -45.42 29.14
N TYR A 657 57.51 -44.36 28.42
CA TYR A 657 56.56 -43.24 28.36
C TYR A 657 56.02 -43.04 26.99
N GLN A 658 54.79 -42.51 26.96
CA GLN A 658 54.07 -42.13 25.75
C GLN A 658 54.19 -40.63 25.54
N GLU A 659 54.66 -40.21 24.35
CA GLU A 659 54.87 -38.81 24.00
C GLU A 659 53.93 -38.41 22.89
N GLY A 660 53.24 -37.30 23.09
CA GLY A 660 52.43 -36.65 22.04
C GLY A 660 53.17 -35.42 21.52
N THR A 661 53.11 -35.22 20.20
CA THR A 661 53.75 -34.08 19.54
C THR A 661 52.67 -33.16 18.98
N LEU A 662 52.68 -31.89 19.38
CA LEU A 662 51.86 -30.83 18.81
C LEU A 662 52.71 -29.91 17.95
N LEU A 663 52.37 -29.83 16.67
CA LEU A 663 53.03 -28.95 15.70
C LEU A 663 52.17 -27.70 15.50
N SER A 664 52.67 -26.55 15.86
CA SER A 664 52.02 -25.29 15.64
C SER A 664 52.74 -24.49 14.56
N ILE A 665 52.02 -24.09 13.49
CA ILE A 665 52.59 -23.42 12.35
C ILE A 665 51.91 -22.05 12.16
N SER A 666 52.71 -21.06 11.80
CA SER A 666 52.28 -19.76 11.39
C SER A 666 53.07 -19.31 10.18
N ALA A 667 52.41 -19.05 9.08
CA ALA A 667 53.00 -18.57 7.86
C ALA A 667 52.17 -17.40 7.21
N PRO A 668 52.81 -16.22 7.03
CA PRO A 668 52.19 -15.14 6.27
C PRO A 668 52.28 -15.44 4.76
N TYR A 669 51.16 -15.22 4.05
CA TYR A 669 51.04 -15.41 2.60
C TYR A 669 50.60 -14.12 1.91
N LEU A 670 51.31 -13.81 0.82
CA LEU A 670 50.84 -12.84 -0.16
C LEU A 670 50.04 -13.61 -1.22
N ARG A 671 48.75 -13.22 -1.39
CA ARG A 671 47.87 -13.82 -2.40
C ARG A 671 47.51 -12.81 -3.46
N VAL A 672 47.65 -13.23 -4.73
CA VAL A 672 47.28 -12.45 -5.91
C VAL A 672 46.33 -13.30 -6.71
N GLY A 673 45.14 -12.80 -7.01
CA GLY A 673 44.13 -13.59 -7.71
C GLY A 673 43.16 -12.78 -8.55
N LEU A 674 42.36 -13.52 -9.28
CA LEU A 674 41.23 -13.02 -10.07
C LEU A 674 39.94 -13.65 -9.54
N ALA A 675 38.88 -12.87 -9.44
CA ALA A 675 37.58 -13.35 -9.03
C ALA A 675 36.48 -12.77 -9.92
N ALA A 676 35.44 -13.56 -10.13
CA ALA A 676 34.18 -13.16 -10.70
C ALA A 676 33.11 -13.19 -9.61
N GLN A 677 32.29 -12.16 -9.55
CA GLN A 677 31.14 -12.07 -8.67
C GLN A 677 29.89 -11.99 -9.53
N TRP A 678 28.94 -12.90 -9.32
CA TRP A 678 27.66 -12.93 -10.01
C TRP A 678 26.52 -12.61 -9.04
N PHE A 679 25.73 -11.57 -9.32
CA PHE A 679 24.62 -11.06 -8.52
C PHE A 679 23.28 -11.60 -9.06
N PRO A 680 22.80 -12.76 -8.62
CA PRO A 680 21.46 -13.25 -8.96
C PRO A 680 20.35 -12.43 -8.28
N LEU A 681 20.64 -11.76 -7.18
CA LEU A 681 19.76 -10.87 -6.42
C LEU A 681 20.46 -9.54 -6.14
N ARG A 682 19.70 -8.50 -5.85
CA ARG A 682 20.19 -7.12 -5.70
C ARG A 682 21.37 -6.95 -4.72
N TYR A 683 21.38 -7.72 -3.64
CA TYR A 683 22.38 -7.59 -2.57
C TYR A 683 23.21 -8.86 -2.36
N PHE A 684 22.83 -9.98 -2.94
CA PHE A 684 23.50 -11.26 -2.78
C PHE A 684 24.25 -11.64 -4.04
N TYR A 685 25.46 -12.17 -3.86
CA TYR A 685 26.28 -12.63 -4.97
C TYR A 685 26.98 -13.96 -4.67
N LEU A 686 27.28 -14.65 -5.73
CA LEU A 686 28.19 -15.80 -5.74
C LEU A 686 29.55 -15.29 -6.21
N THR A 687 30.63 -15.72 -5.52
CA THR A 687 32.00 -15.44 -5.95
C THR A 687 32.70 -16.74 -6.34
N ALA A 688 33.48 -16.66 -7.40
CA ALA A 688 34.38 -17.74 -7.80
C ALA A 688 35.69 -17.13 -8.34
N GLY A 689 36.82 -17.75 -8.00
CA GLY A 689 38.11 -17.21 -8.41
C GLY A 689 39.26 -18.20 -8.30
N ALA A 690 40.41 -17.77 -8.81
CA ALA A 690 41.66 -18.46 -8.65
C ALA A 690 42.75 -17.49 -8.21
N GLN A 691 43.66 -17.95 -7.39
CA GLN A 691 44.74 -17.13 -6.81
C GLN A 691 46.05 -17.90 -6.67
N LEU A 692 47.11 -17.15 -6.72
CA LEU A 692 48.45 -17.60 -6.38
C LEU A 692 48.77 -17.17 -4.96
N ALA A 693 49.28 -18.08 -4.15
CA ALA A 693 49.67 -17.85 -2.77
C ALA A 693 51.17 -18.02 -2.64
N MET A 694 51.88 -16.98 -2.21
CA MET A 694 53.31 -16.94 -2.00
C MET A 694 53.61 -16.81 -0.50
N PRO A 695 54.27 -17.78 0.13
CA PRO A 695 54.71 -17.65 1.51
C PRO A 695 55.78 -16.55 1.64
N LEU A 696 55.64 -15.72 2.64
CA LEU A 696 56.66 -14.71 2.98
C LEU A 696 57.59 -15.17 4.11
N GLY A 697 57.37 -16.35 4.64
CA GLY A 697 58.12 -16.96 5.72
C GLY A 697 57.27 -17.98 6.48
N SER A 698 57.85 -18.68 7.42
CA SER A 698 57.12 -19.56 8.33
C SER A 698 57.74 -19.55 9.72
N ALA A 699 56.96 -19.75 10.73
CA ALA A 699 57.41 -20.06 12.09
C ALA A 699 56.71 -21.37 12.51
N VAL A 700 57.51 -22.31 12.93
CA VAL A 700 57.09 -23.64 13.39
C VAL A 700 57.51 -23.79 14.81
N HIS A 701 56.61 -24.16 15.68
CA HIS A 701 56.82 -24.52 17.05
C HIS A 701 56.45 -25.99 17.25
N VAL A 702 57.35 -26.78 17.77
CA VAL A 702 57.11 -28.15 18.17
C VAL A 702 57.01 -28.23 19.67
N ARG A 703 55.88 -28.71 20.16
CA ARG A 703 55.65 -28.96 21.59
C ARG A 703 55.49 -30.46 21.77
N ARG A 704 56.36 -31.02 22.57
CA ARG A 704 56.25 -32.40 22.97
C ARG A 704 55.69 -32.48 24.37
N SER A 705 54.78 -33.37 24.64
CA SER A 705 54.18 -33.59 25.96
C SER A 705 54.19 -35.07 26.32
N ILE A 706 54.49 -35.39 27.55
CA ILE A 706 54.38 -36.73 28.08
C ILE A 706 52.92 -37.00 28.38
N LEU A 707 52.35 -37.98 27.69
CA LEU A 707 50.96 -38.36 27.84
C LEU A 707 50.75 -39.38 28.95
N ARG A 708 51.68 -40.30 29.08
CA ARG A 708 51.69 -41.35 30.18
C ARG A 708 53.08 -41.81 30.47
N PRO A 709 53.47 -42.08 31.74
CA PRO A 709 52.63 -41.78 32.90
C PRO A 709 52.64 -40.28 33.22
N THR A 710 51.58 -39.78 33.87
CA THR A 710 51.38 -38.35 34.15
C THR A 710 52.29 -37.76 35.27
N ASN A 711 53.13 -38.58 35.91
CA ASN A 711 54.02 -38.17 36.95
C ASN A 711 55.51 -38.26 36.50
N PHE A 712 55.74 -38.33 35.17
CA PHE A 712 57.08 -38.38 34.59
C PHE A 712 57.41 -37.07 33.87
N ASP A 713 58.61 -36.55 34.11
CA ASP A 713 59.14 -35.32 33.55
C ASP A 713 60.21 -35.58 32.48
N PHE A 714 60.41 -34.75 31.53
CA PHE A 714 61.54 -34.76 30.63
C PHE A 714 62.85 -34.55 31.42
N THR A 715 63.94 -35.04 30.90
CA THR A 715 65.30 -34.83 31.55
C THR A 715 65.65 -33.34 31.60
N SER A 716 65.07 -32.48 30.86
CA SER A 716 65.16 -31.03 30.92
C SER A 716 64.31 -30.35 32.01
N GLY A 717 63.42 -31.14 32.68
CA GLY A 717 62.46 -30.70 33.66
C GLY A 717 61.12 -30.34 33.09
N GLY A 718 59.96 -30.79 33.71
CA GLY A 718 58.60 -30.60 33.35
C GLY A 718 58.06 -31.60 32.33
N GLN A 719 56.71 -31.68 32.25
CA GLN A 719 55.95 -32.59 31.36
C GLN A 719 55.79 -32.09 29.93
N GLU A 720 56.22 -30.89 29.65
CA GLU A 720 56.14 -30.26 28.35
C GLU A 720 57.50 -29.64 27.97
N GLN A 721 57.88 -29.84 26.70
CA GLN A 721 59.09 -29.25 26.13
C GLN A 721 58.70 -28.56 24.81
N THR A 722 59.01 -27.26 24.70
CA THR A 722 58.74 -26.46 23.48
C THR A 722 60.06 -26.08 22.83
N THR A 723 60.21 -26.32 21.57
CA THR A 723 61.38 -25.89 20.76
C THR A 723 61.30 -24.40 20.42
N ASN A 724 62.43 -23.76 20.23
CA ASN A 724 62.49 -22.42 19.66
C ASN A 724 61.87 -22.45 18.24
N PRO A 725 61.20 -21.34 17.80
CA PRO A 725 60.61 -21.29 16.48
C PRO A 725 61.66 -21.49 15.42
N THR A 726 61.41 -22.45 14.49
CA THR A 726 62.24 -22.75 13.33
C THR A 726 61.46 -22.40 12.08
N SER A 727 62.18 -22.12 10.96
CA SER A 727 61.56 -21.89 9.63
C SER A 727 61.55 -23.21 8.85
N LEU A 728 60.46 -23.50 8.12
CA LEU A 728 60.42 -24.58 7.13
C LEU A 728 61.21 -24.16 5.90
N SER A 729 62.33 -24.88 5.64
CA SER A 729 63.17 -24.60 4.46
C SER A 729 62.60 -25.18 3.17
N SER A 730 61.61 -26.07 3.25
CA SER A 730 60.97 -26.76 2.12
C SER A 730 59.64 -26.16 1.64
N LEU A 731 59.27 -24.97 2.11
CA LEU A 731 58.04 -24.31 1.66
C LEU A 731 58.03 -24.09 0.14
N GLU A 732 56.93 -24.54 -0.50
CA GLU A 732 56.70 -24.28 -1.90
C GLU A 732 56.50 -22.77 -2.14
N MET A 733 57.32 -22.19 -3.02
CA MET A 733 57.35 -20.75 -3.35
C MET A 733 56.04 -20.26 -3.94
N LEU A 734 55.25 -21.15 -4.53
CA LEU A 734 54.00 -20.78 -5.25
C LEU A 734 52.89 -21.81 -5.00
N GLY A 735 51.82 -21.36 -4.41
CA GLY A 735 50.58 -22.14 -4.20
C GLY A 735 49.49 -21.78 -5.22
N PHE A 736 48.86 -22.77 -5.78
CA PHE A 736 47.66 -22.58 -6.63
C PHE A 736 46.40 -22.87 -5.83
N GLU A 737 45.57 -21.85 -5.71
CA GLU A 737 44.36 -21.95 -4.93
C GLU A 737 43.14 -21.55 -5.78
N VAL A 738 41.99 -22.25 -5.60
CA VAL A 738 40.68 -21.83 -6.12
C VAL A 738 39.81 -21.44 -4.94
N MET A 739 38.94 -20.46 -5.17
CA MET A 739 37.99 -20.02 -4.19
C MET A 739 36.59 -19.96 -4.76
N GLY A 740 35.59 -20.29 -3.93
CA GLY A 740 34.19 -20.13 -4.21
C GLY A 740 33.45 -19.66 -2.96
N GLY A 741 32.38 -18.90 -3.13
CA GLY A 741 31.70 -18.42 -1.93
C GLY A 741 30.39 -17.65 -2.19
N LEU A 742 29.83 -17.19 -1.09
CA LEU A 742 28.59 -16.42 -1.03
C LEU A 742 28.90 -15.06 -0.40
N GLY A 743 28.32 -14.00 -0.97
CA GLY A 743 28.49 -12.66 -0.42
C GLY A 743 27.19 -11.86 -0.36
N PHE A 744 27.19 -10.93 0.57
CA PHE A 744 26.16 -9.91 0.71
C PHE A 744 26.83 -8.54 0.61
N SER A 745 26.32 -7.65 -0.25
CA SER A 745 26.83 -6.30 -0.43
C SER A 745 25.70 -5.30 -0.31
N TYR A 746 25.82 -4.37 0.65
CA TYR A 746 24.82 -3.36 0.93
C TYR A 746 25.37 -1.95 0.66
N PRO A 747 24.70 -1.13 -0.17
CA PRO A 747 25.10 0.24 -0.42
C PRO A 747 24.76 1.11 0.82
N VAL A 748 25.80 1.65 1.45
CA VAL A 748 25.67 2.61 2.57
C VAL A 748 25.55 4.02 2.05
N SER A 749 26.21 4.30 0.92
CA SER A 749 26.06 5.52 0.15
C SER A 749 26.21 5.17 -1.33
N TYR A 750 25.98 6.14 -2.20
CA TYR A 750 26.13 5.93 -3.63
C TYR A 750 27.55 5.53 -4.07
N ARG A 751 28.60 5.98 -3.36
CA ARG A 751 30.02 5.64 -3.63
C ARG A 751 30.47 4.43 -2.85
N VAL A 752 29.86 4.14 -1.70
CA VAL A 752 30.38 3.15 -0.76
C VAL A 752 29.35 2.06 -0.52
N SER A 753 29.77 0.82 -0.74
CA SER A 753 29.04 -0.35 -0.27
C SER A 753 29.87 -1.09 0.79
N VAL A 754 29.24 -1.64 1.80
CA VAL A 754 29.86 -2.61 2.70
C VAL A 754 29.51 -4.01 2.27
N PHE A 755 30.40 -4.95 2.47
CA PHE A 755 30.13 -6.34 2.12
C PHE A 755 30.60 -7.31 3.18
N LEU A 756 29.93 -8.45 3.22
CA LEU A 756 30.29 -9.65 3.96
C LEU A 756 30.34 -10.80 2.95
N GLU A 757 31.49 -11.48 2.86
CA GLU A 757 31.68 -12.59 1.93
C GLU A 757 32.21 -13.80 2.70
N ASN A 758 31.57 -14.94 2.55
CA ASN A 758 32.06 -16.21 3.07
C ASN A 758 32.65 -17.00 1.91
N THR A 759 33.92 -17.37 2.00
CA THR A 759 34.67 -18.06 0.93
C THR A 759 35.20 -19.39 1.42
N TYR A 760 35.11 -20.40 0.58
CA TYR A 760 35.86 -21.64 0.69
C TYR A 760 37.01 -21.59 -0.28
N THR A 761 38.22 -21.89 0.21
CA THR A 761 39.46 -21.91 -0.59
C THR A 761 40.08 -23.30 -0.52
N HIS A 762 40.43 -23.85 -1.66
CA HIS A 762 41.09 -25.13 -1.81
C HIS A 762 42.42 -24.95 -2.49
N ARG A 763 43.49 -25.50 -1.93
CA ARG A 763 44.87 -25.51 -2.51
C ARG A 763 45.17 -26.83 -3.20
N PHE A 764 45.62 -26.77 -4.46
CA PHE A 764 45.85 -27.93 -5.27
C PHE A 764 47.26 -28.55 -5.13
N ASN A 765 48.25 -27.75 -4.83
CA ASN A 765 49.62 -28.25 -4.61
C ASN A 765 49.99 -28.22 -3.13
N SER A 766 50.98 -29.05 -2.75
CA SER A 766 51.48 -29.11 -1.37
C SER A 766 52.01 -27.76 -0.91
N LEU A 767 51.93 -27.52 0.40
CA LEU A 767 52.57 -26.37 1.06
C LEU A 767 54.10 -26.49 1.15
N ALA A 768 54.61 -27.73 1.15
CA ALA A 768 56.04 -28.02 1.21
C ALA A 768 56.42 -29.05 0.12
N SER A 769 57.66 -28.98 -0.35
CA SER A 769 58.14 -29.82 -1.44
C SER A 769 58.47 -31.27 -1.03
N ASP A 770 58.70 -31.50 0.21
CA ASP A 770 59.17 -32.78 0.79
C ASP A 770 58.08 -33.62 1.45
N VAL A 771 56.86 -33.05 1.58
CA VAL A 771 55.70 -33.69 2.18
C VAL A 771 54.43 -33.34 1.45
N THR A 772 53.43 -34.24 1.45
CA THR A 772 52.10 -33.90 0.96
C THR A 772 51.31 -33.19 2.02
N TRP A 773 51.13 -31.86 1.81
CA TRP A 773 50.41 -31.01 2.76
C TRP A 773 49.38 -30.16 2.03
N THR A 774 48.12 -30.57 2.14
CA THR A 774 46.96 -29.88 1.52
C THR A 774 46.23 -29.07 2.56
N THR A 775 45.61 -28.01 2.13
CA THR A 775 44.80 -27.11 3.00
C THR A 775 43.54 -26.67 2.33
N ASP A 776 42.47 -26.73 3.11
CA ASP A 776 41.18 -26.14 2.85
C ASP A 776 40.85 -25.09 3.88
N ALA A 777 40.32 -23.96 3.46
CA ALA A 777 39.98 -22.89 4.40
C ALA A 777 38.60 -22.29 4.13
N ILE A 778 37.85 -22.05 5.19
CA ILE A 778 36.67 -21.19 5.16
C ILE A 778 37.10 -19.83 5.68
N GLY A 779 36.88 -18.79 4.87
CA GLY A 779 37.20 -17.41 5.19
C GLY A 779 35.96 -16.53 5.26
N VAL A 780 35.94 -15.63 6.24
CA VAL A 780 34.95 -14.56 6.30
C VAL A 780 35.64 -13.24 5.99
N ASN A 781 35.23 -12.61 4.89
CA ASN A 781 35.75 -11.33 4.43
C ASN A 781 34.74 -10.24 4.74
N VAL A 782 35.16 -9.17 5.42
CA VAL A 782 34.33 -8.00 5.70
C VAL A 782 35.06 -6.78 5.14
N GLY A 783 34.36 -5.98 4.37
CA GLY A 783 35.04 -4.86 3.72
C GLY A 783 34.09 -3.79 3.17
N ALA A 784 34.73 -2.82 2.53
CA ALA A 784 34.04 -1.75 1.83
C ALA A 784 34.50 -1.67 0.37
N ILE A 785 33.57 -1.29 -0.50
CA ILE A 785 33.77 -1.09 -1.93
C ILE A 785 33.53 0.38 -2.25
N TRP A 786 34.46 1.00 -2.93
CA TRP A 786 34.37 2.35 -3.46
C TRP A 786 34.12 2.30 -4.95
N ARG A 787 33.16 3.07 -5.47
CA ARG A 787 32.83 3.19 -6.89
C ARG A 787 33.31 4.55 -7.43
N PHE A 788 33.89 4.52 -8.65
CA PHE A 788 34.38 5.71 -9.33
C PHE A 788 33.62 5.98 -10.62
#